data_f5bf62b7c7449cd3c39c3583d3235725
#
_entry.id   f5bf62b7c7449cd3c39c3583d3235725
#
_cell.length_a   1.000
_cell.length_b   1.000
_cell.length_c   1.000
_cell.angle_alpha   90.00
_cell.angle_beta   90.00
_cell.angle_gamma   90.00
#
_symmetry.space_group_name_H-M   'P 1'
#
loop_
_entity.id
_entity.type
_entity.pdbx_description
1 polymer ?
#
loop_
_entity_poly.entity_id
_entity_poly.type
_entity_poly.pdbx_seq_one_letter_code
_entity_poly.pdbx_strand_id
1 'polypeptide(L)'
;MQCGNNREIVLADVTAKAFHKCRRSRLKPFLEASARSTQMGGVSRRSTDFGSHLVRTALDFNRSVGKSTATIFIDVVAAFYNLVRAHVLPMPDSDPQVSLSAVLAEQCVDPHLAASAAAAAMHTWFAIQASPTLTEYSKGALPGDPEADLLFTVLATRVLNEIHEAFVAEGLTPDFPKSAARPLFSTACQPVNQWPPDVSYVDDAAFTIQAPAGDLIARTTRALQIVHAVFTKYSLPLNFGPGKTEILFDLCGRGSKAIKRELCFEHGYKINVELGGRMVPIFACRAYKHLGGQIAVGGAMTAEIKQRTADTNRALAELRRPLFYCSASHQDDRNAVIAPYLWSRLFYNAGTWPTLLQPQRKQLNGTYMRVVNAAAAVTFSEGVPSLSPCEALQTTGQPTADAALRGKRLCYLPRLLMHAPAPLLVLLDCAPSWKKNVLDDFEWLWAGSSKVAELPPPSEQPHAWISFIREHPKAWRRIVQDMLRPPSAAGNGPVEFFPVPAPPSSAEPALNPRADTPSPAEPWPCYICGASFPSRRGLASHATRAHGRMSDASNCMFHTACIACLCEFHTRPRLSGHLRYGSSACLEAIARSVPPPSAQEIGELLADERSRTAQARSFPGRHLPCHRPMCRLAGPLPEWAPASH
;
A
#
# COMPACT_ATOMS: atom_id res chain seq x y z
N MET A 1 29.69 10.38 1.88
CA MET A 1 28.84 9.26 1.43
C MET A 1 28.84 8.23 2.54
N GLN A 2 27.68 7.83 3.05
CA GLN A 2 27.60 6.72 4.02
C GLN A 2 27.60 5.41 3.23
N CYS A 3 28.59 4.54 3.45
CA CYS A 3 28.74 3.25 2.76
C CYS A 3 27.50 2.34 2.87
N GLY A 4 26.67 2.50 3.90
CA GLY A 4 25.47 1.68 4.14
C GLY A 4 24.32 1.89 3.16
N ASN A 5 24.38 2.85 2.23
CA ASN A 5 23.33 3.11 1.25
C ASN A 5 23.60 2.52 -0.16
N ASN A 6 24.76 1.94 -0.36
CA ASN A 6 25.14 1.32 -1.62
C ASN A 6 24.84 -0.18 -1.58
N ARG A 7 24.08 -0.69 -2.55
CA ARG A 7 23.94 -2.12 -2.78
C ARG A 7 24.99 -2.55 -3.79
N GLU A 8 25.86 -3.44 -3.38
CA GLU A 8 26.84 -4.04 -4.24
C GLU A 8 26.15 -5.01 -5.20
N ILE A 9 26.55 -4.99 -6.45
CA ILE A 9 26.10 -5.96 -7.47
C ILE A 9 27.36 -6.66 -7.97
N VAL A 10 27.43 -7.95 -7.77
CA VAL A 10 28.54 -8.75 -8.26
C VAL A 10 28.29 -9.16 -9.71
N LEU A 11 29.22 -8.82 -10.57
CA LEU A 11 29.22 -9.24 -11.98
C LEU A 11 29.95 -10.57 -12.07
N ALA A 12 29.21 -11.66 -12.16
CA ALA A 12 29.80 -12.95 -12.44
C ALA A 12 30.28 -13.06 -13.92
N ASP A 13 31.34 -13.80 -14.14
CA ASP A 13 31.78 -14.18 -15.48
C ASP A 13 30.67 -14.84 -16.30
N VAL A 14 30.67 -14.65 -17.61
CA VAL A 14 29.61 -15.13 -18.50
C VAL A 14 29.46 -16.64 -18.43
N THR A 15 30.58 -17.37 -18.37
CA THR A 15 30.63 -18.84 -18.31
C THR A 15 30.07 -19.34 -16.97
N ALA A 16 30.52 -18.74 -15.87
CA ALA A 16 30.00 -19.02 -14.54
C ALA A 16 28.49 -18.73 -14.46
N LYS A 17 28.05 -17.60 -15.03
CA LYS A 17 26.64 -17.23 -15.10
C LYS A 17 25.78 -18.22 -15.89
N ALA A 18 26.30 -18.75 -17.00
CA ALA A 18 25.65 -19.79 -17.78
C ALA A 18 25.54 -21.09 -16.99
N PHE A 19 26.60 -21.51 -16.32
CA PHE A 19 26.63 -22.70 -15.48
C PHE A 19 25.64 -22.59 -14.30
N HIS A 20 25.65 -21.48 -13.58
CA HIS A 20 24.71 -21.23 -12.49
C HIS A 20 23.24 -21.20 -12.97
N LYS A 21 22.96 -20.66 -14.15
CA LYS A 21 21.61 -20.71 -14.75
C LYS A 21 21.17 -22.14 -15.07
N CYS A 22 22.05 -22.98 -15.58
CA CYS A 22 21.76 -24.39 -15.84
C CYS A 22 21.45 -25.14 -14.53
N ARG A 23 22.27 -24.97 -13.52
CA ARG A 23 22.07 -25.57 -12.19
C ARG A 23 20.79 -25.04 -11.55
N ARG A 24 20.55 -23.73 -11.58
CA ARG A 24 19.30 -23.12 -11.14
C ARG A 24 18.05 -23.77 -11.77
N SER A 25 18.09 -24.03 -13.09
CA SER A 25 16.94 -24.63 -13.77
C SER A 25 16.63 -26.05 -13.27
N ARG A 26 17.65 -26.79 -12.82
CA ARG A 26 17.49 -28.13 -12.23
C ARG A 26 17.04 -28.10 -10.77
N LEU A 27 17.51 -27.14 -9.98
CA LEU A 27 17.12 -26.98 -8.57
C LEU A 27 15.68 -26.42 -8.42
N LYS A 28 15.29 -25.57 -9.34
CA LYS A 28 14.03 -24.83 -9.25
C LYS A 28 12.77 -25.68 -9.02
N PRO A 29 12.54 -26.81 -9.69
CA PRO A 29 11.35 -27.64 -9.46
C PRO A 29 11.22 -28.15 -8.03
N PHE A 30 12.33 -28.57 -7.39
CA PHE A 30 12.34 -29.06 -6.02
C PHE A 30 11.93 -27.95 -5.04
N LEU A 31 12.46 -26.75 -5.27
CA LEU A 31 12.21 -25.60 -4.42
C LEU A 31 10.80 -25.05 -4.58
N GLU A 32 10.26 -25.10 -5.79
CA GLU A 32 8.87 -24.69 -6.03
C GLU A 32 7.87 -25.68 -5.42
N ALA A 33 8.21 -26.96 -5.35
CA ALA A 33 7.38 -27.98 -4.70
C ALA A 33 7.31 -27.79 -3.18
N SER A 34 8.38 -27.30 -2.54
CA SER A 34 8.44 -27.05 -1.10
C SER A 34 7.96 -25.66 -0.69
N ALA A 35 7.86 -24.71 -1.65
CA ALA A 35 7.47 -23.34 -1.35
C ALA A 35 6.06 -23.24 -0.77
N ARG A 36 5.92 -22.41 0.27
CA ARG A 36 4.62 -22.17 0.92
C ARG A 36 3.62 -21.51 -0.05
N SER A 37 2.33 -21.74 0.18
CA SER A 37 1.28 -21.15 -0.68
C SER A 37 1.30 -19.62 -0.72
N THR A 38 1.74 -18.97 0.36
CA THR A 38 1.83 -17.50 0.50
C THR A 38 3.21 -16.93 0.20
N GLN A 39 4.17 -17.76 -0.19
CA GLN A 39 5.50 -17.32 -0.60
C GLN A 39 5.47 -16.94 -2.09
N MET A 40 5.73 -15.66 -2.40
CA MET A 40 5.59 -15.10 -3.74
C MET A 40 6.93 -14.94 -4.47
N GLY A 41 7.99 -14.60 -3.75
CA GLY A 41 9.33 -14.41 -4.32
C GLY A 41 10.02 -15.72 -4.65
N GLY A 42 10.78 -15.77 -5.75
CA GLY A 42 11.51 -16.95 -6.20
C GLY A 42 10.66 -18.08 -6.80
N VAL A 43 9.33 -18.00 -6.70
CA VAL A 43 8.38 -19.00 -7.18
C VAL A 43 7.82 -18.60 -8.55
N SER A 44 7.82 -19.53 -9.51
CA SER A 44 7.32 -19.26 -10.86
C SER A 44 5.89 -18.78 -10.88
N ARG A 45 5.62 -17.80 -11.75
CA ARG A 45 4.28 -17.23 -12.02
C ARG A 45 3.65 -16.47 -10.85
N ARG A 46 4.28 -16.45 -9.66
CA ARG A 46 3.91 -15.59 -8.54
C ARG A 46 4.57 -14.22 -8.68
N SER A 47 4.01 -13.21 -8.05
CA SER A 47 4.45 -11.82 -8.23
C SER A 47 4.08 -10.94 -7.05
N THR A 48 4.68 -9.76 -6.98
CA THR A 48 4.47 -8.77 -5.92
C THR A 48 3.02 -8.32 -5.79
N ASP A 49 2.25 -8.32 -6.87
CA ASP A 49 0.84 -7.96 -6.83
C ASP A 49 -0.02 -9.00 -6.10
N PHE A 50 0.26 -10.30 -6.20
CA PHE A 50 -0.43 -11.31 -5.38
C PHE A 50 -0.14 -11.12 -3.89
N GLY A 51 1.11 -10.85 -3.51
CA GLY A 51 1.48 -10.56 -2.13
C GLY A 51 0.78 -9.33 -1.58
N SER A 52 0.86 -8.21 -2.30
CA SER A 52 0.17 -6.98 -1.91
C SER A 52 -1.36 -7.14 -1.87
N HIS A 53 -1.93 -7.93 -2.80
CA HIS A 53 -3.36 -8.19 -2.86
C HIS A 53 -3.81 -9.02 -1.67
N LEU A 54 -3.05 -10.06 -1.30
CA LEU A 54 -3.38 -10.91 -0.17
C LEU A 54 -3.39 -10.11 1.15
N VAL A 55 -2.38 -9.27 1.40
CA VAL A 55 -2.35 -8.41 2.59
C VAL A 55 -3.53 -7.43 2.61
N ARG A 56 -3.84 -6.77 1.48
CA ARG A 56 -4.98 -5.84 1.38
C ARG A 56 -6.31 -6.54 1.61
N THR A 57 -6.49 -7.73 1.00
CA THR A 57 -7.73 -8.50 1.12
C THR A 57 -7.92 -9.04 2.53
N ALA A 58 -6.83 -9.45 3.21
CA ALA A 58 -6.88 -9.86 4.61
C ALA A 58 -7.34 -8.71 5.53
N LEU A 59 -6.85 -7.50 5.32
CA LEU A 59 -7.30 -6.30 6.05
C LEU A 59 -8.78 -5.98 5.76
N ASP A 60 -9.21 -6.04 4.50
CA ASP A 60 -10.60 -5.79 4.09
C ASP A 60 -11.56 -6.82 4.70
N PHE A 61 -11.21 -8.10 4.64
CA PHE A 61 -11.98 -9.18 5.27
C PHE A 61 -12.11 -8.98 6.78
N ASN A 62 -11.00 -8.79 7.50
CA ASN A 62 -11.02 -8.64 8.95
C ASN A 62 -11.87 -7.44 9.39
N ARG A 63 -11.77 -6.34 8.67
CA ARG A 63 -12.60 -5.17 8.91
C ARG A 63 -14.08 -5.45 8.67
N SER A 64 -14.42 -6.20 7.62
CA SER A 64 -15.81 -6.56 7.29
C SER A 64 -16.47 -7.41 8.38
N VAL A 65 -15.68 -8.22 9.10
CA VAL A 65 -16.14 -9.05 10.23
C VAL A 65 -15.87 -8.43 11.61
N GLY A 66 -15.40 -7.18 11.66
CA GLY A 66 -15.17 -6.45 12.92
C GLY A 66 -13.98 -6.93 13.76
N LYS A 67 -13.03 -7.68 13.17
CA LYS A 67 -11.81 -8.16 13.84
C LYS A 67 -10.67 -7.16 13.70
N SER A 68 -10.04 -6.80 14.82
CA SER A 68 -8.81 -5.99 14.81
C SER A 68 -7.62 -6.82 14.32
N THR A 69 -6.72 -6.16 13.60
CA THR A 69 -5.58 -6.82 12.96
C THR A 69 -4.29 -6.02 13.18
N ALA A 70 -3.21 -6.72 13.46
CA ALA A 70 -1.85 -6.18 13.35
C ALA A 70 -1.14 -6.87 12.19
N THR A 71 -0.54 -6.10 11.29
CA THR A 71 0.35 -6.61 10.26
C THR A 71 1.76 -6.21 10.61
N ILE A 72 2.62 -7.20 10.91
CA ILE A 72 4.04 -7.01 11.22
C ILE A 72 4.79 -7.10 9.91
N PHE A 73 5.38 -6.02 9.45
CA PHE A 73 6.27 -6.01 8.29
C PHE A 73 7.71 -6.20 8.75
N ILE A 74 8.42 -7.12 8.12
CA ILE A 74 9.79 -7.49 8.46
C ILE A 74 10.76 -6.95 7.42
N ASP A 75 11.83 -6.34 7.90
CA ASP A 75 12.99 -5.93 7.10
C ASP A 75 14.24 -6.62 7.66
N VAL A 76 14.88 -7.45 6.88
CA VAL A 76 16.09 -8.19 7.27
C VAL A 76 17.34 -7.39 6.90
N VAL A 77 18.27 -7.25 7.83
CA VAL A 77 19.53 -6.56 7.55
C VAL A 77 20.38 -7.39 6.62
N ALA A 78 20.68 -6.83 5.44
CA ALA A 78 21.61 -7.46 4.49
C ALA A 78 21.34 -8.96 4.24
N ALA A 79 20.08 -9.32 4.00
CA ALA A 79 19.55 -10.69 4.00
C ALA A 79 20.44 -11.68 3.20
N PHE A 80 20.78 -11.33 1.97
CA PHE A 80 21.63 -12.19 1.12
C PHE A 80 23.04 -12.38 1.65
N TYR A 81 23.62 -11.36 2.28
CA TYR A 81 24.99 -11.43 2.82
C TYR A 81 25.06 -12.20 4.14
N ASN A 82 23.95 -12.27 4.87
CA ASN A 82 23.86 -12.98 6.15
C ASN A 82 23.45 -14.45 6.02
N LEU A 83 23.10 -14.91 4.81
CA LEU A 83 22.75 -16.31 4.57
C LEU A 83 23.92 -17.22 4.99
N VAL A 84 23.68 -18.07 5.96
CA VAL A 84 24.63 -19.11 6.37
C VAL A 84 24.46 -20.30 5.43
N ARG A 85 25.48 -20.57 4.60
CA ARG A 85 25.43 -21.58 3.55
C ARG A 85 25.13 -22.98 4.04
N ALA A 86 25.68 -23.34 5.23
CA ALA A 86 25.46 -24.62 5.84
C ALA A 86 23.98 -24.92 6.19
N HIS A 87 23.13 -23.91 6.35
CA HIS A 87 21.70 -24.13 6.53
C HIS A 87 20.97 -24.55 5.25
N VAL A 88 21.57 -24.27 4.09
CA VAL A 88 20.94 -24.52 2.77
C VAL A 88 21.63 -25.64 2.03
N LEU A 89 22.96 -25.64 2.03
CA LEU A 89 23.82 -26.52 1.26
C LEU A 89 24.52 -27.51 2.16
N PRO A 90 24.67 -28.80 1.76
CA PRO A 90 25.48 -29.78 2.47
C PRO A 90 26.97 -29.48 2.26
N MET A 91 27.52 -28.54 3.04
CA MET A 91 28.91 -28.10 2.93
C MET A 91 29.86 -29.23 3.39
N PRO A 92 30.90 -29.57 2.61
CA PRO A 92 31.80 -30.68 2.92
C PRO A 92 32.53 -30.55 4.26
N ASP A 93 32.88 -29.33 4.66
CA ASP A 93 33.62 -29.05 5.89
C ASP A 93 32.69 -28.82 7.10
N SER A 94 31.37 -28.99 6.94
CA SER A 94 30.42 -28.85 8.04
C SER A 94 30.27 -30.14 8.83
N ASP A 95 29.83 -30.03 10.09
CA ASP A 95 29.43 -31.18 10.90
C ASP A 95 28.46 -32.07 10.10
N PRO A 96 28.63 -33.40 10.11
CA PRO A 96 27.73 -34.33 9.39
C PRO A 96 26.26 -34.13 9.72
N GLN A 97 25.91 -33.80 10.98
CA GLN A 97 24.52 -33.51 11.35
C GLN A 97 24.02 -32.22 10.74
N VAL A 98 24.85 -31.17 10.67
CA VAL A 98 24.54 -29.90 10.00
C VAL A 98 24.37 -30.13 8.50
N SER A 99 25.23 -30.93 7.89
CA SER A 99 25.15 -31.27 6.46
C SER A 99 23.85 -32.04 6.14
N LEU A 100 23.46 -33.00 6.98
CA LEU A 100 22.20 -33.73 6.81
C LEU A 100 20.97 -32.87 7.05
N SER A 101 21.06 -31.88 7.92
CA SER A 101 19.99 -30.92 8.21
C SER A 101 19.96 -29.75 7.21
N ALA A 102 20.86 -29.67 6.25
CA ALA A 102 20.81 -28.68 5.19
C ALA A 102 19.52 -28.83 4.38
N VAL A 103 18.86 -27.72 4.07
CA VAL A 103 17.51 -27.75 3.44
C VAL A 103 17.50 -28.53 2.12
N LEU A 104 18.55 -28.45 1.30
CA LEU A 104 18.62 -29.22 0.05
C LEU A 104 18.72 -30.74 0.30
N ALA A 105 19.38 -31.16 1.36
CA ALA A 105 19.44 -32.58 1.73
C ALA A 105 18.08 -33.09 2.25
N GLU A 106 17.43 -32.34 3.13
CA GLU A 106 16.10 -32.66 3.65
C GLU A 106 15.02 -32.73 2.55
N GLN A 107 15.15 -31.92 1.50
CA GLN A 107 14.21 -31.90 0.37
C GLN A 107 14.48 -33.01 -0.67
N CYS A 108 15.36 -33.93 -0.38
CA CYS A 108 15.72 -35.04 -1.27
C CYS A 108 16.15 -34.57 -2.68
N VAL A 109 16.84 -33.44 -2.76
CA VAL A 109 17.48 -32.99 -3.99
C VAL A 109 18.55 -34.00 -4.37
N ASP A 110 18.70 -34.27 -5.67
CA ASP A 110 19.76 -35.16 -6.18
C ASP A 110 21.11 -34.84 -5.52
N PRO A 111 21.75 -35.82 -4.84
CA PRO A 111 23.00 -35.59 -4.08
C PRO A 111 24.13 -34.97 -4.91
N HIS A 112 24.23 -35.32 -6.20
CA HIS A 112 25.24 -34.75 -7.10
C HIS A 112 24.94 -33.29 -7.42
N LEU A 113 23.65 -32.94 -7.55
CA LEU A 113 23.22 -31.57 -7.78
C LEU A 113 23.43 -30.70 -6.53
N ALA A 114 23.13 -31.23 -5.35
CA ALA A 114 23.35 -30.54 -4.08
C ALA A 114 24.85 -30.36 -3.80
N ALA A 115 25.67 -31.39 -4.04
CA ALA A 115 27.13 -31.32 -3.93
C ALA A 115 27.74 -30.31 -4.92
N SER A 116 27.25 -30.28 -6.18
CA SER A 116 27.67 -29.26 -7.15
C SER A 116 27.36 -27.84 -6.72
N ALA A 117 26.19 -27.63 -6.07
CA ALA A 117 25.83 -26.33 -5.52
C ALA A 117 26.73 -25.95 -4.34
N ALA A 118 27.03 -26.91 -3.45
CA ALA A 118 27.94 -26.72 -2.33
C ALA A 118 29.36 -26.39 -2.79
N ALA A 119 29.91 -27.18 -3.74
CA ALA A 119 31.23 -26.93 -4.29
C ALA A 119 31.38 -25.54 -4.92
N ALA A 120 30.36 -25.07 -5.64
CA ALA A 120 30.37 -23.71 -6.20
C ALA A 120 30.27 -22.60 -5.14
N ALA A 121 29.79 -22.91 -3.95
CA ALA A 121 29.74 -21.99 -2.83
C ALA A 121 31.00 -21.99 -1.96
N MET A 122 31.92 -22.95 -2.18
CA MET A 122 33.23 -23.00 -1.51
C MET A 122 34.22 -22.02 -2.17
N HIS A 123 35.13 -21.47 -1.37
CA HIS A 123 36.25 -20.64 -1.85
C HIS A 123 35.80 -19.51 -2.82
N THR A 124 34.66 -18.88 -2.49
CA THR A 124 34.12 -17.78 -3.30
C THR A 124 34.86 -16.49 -3.03
N TRP A 125 35.21 -15.77 -4.08
CA TRP A 125 35.95 -14.52 -4.00
C TRP A 125 35.40 -13.49 -5.02
N PHE A 126 35.67 -12.23 -4.77
CA PHE A 126 35.39 -11.14 -5.69
C PHE A 126 36.58 -10.15 -5.74
N ALA A 127 36.69 -9.46 -6.84
CA ALA A 127 37.60 -8.34 -7.02
C ALA A 127 36.83 -7.04 -7.02
N ILE A 128 37.36 -6.03 -6.37
CA ILE A 128 36.86 -4.65 -6.46
C ILE A 128 37.59 -3.97 -7.59
N GLN A 129 36.89 -3.31 -8.50
CA GLN A 129 37.50 -2.58 -9.62
C GLN A 129 38.57 -1.60 -9.08
N ALA A 130 39.74 -1.61 -9.67
CA ALA A 130 40.91 -0.85 -9.29
C ALA A 130 41.57 -1.26 -7.94
N SER A 131 41.18 -2.38 -7.33
CA SER A 131 41.91 -2.97 -6.19
C SER A 131 42.80 -4.12 -6.66
N PRO A 132 44.04 -4.23 -6.20
CA PRO A 132 44.91 -5.36 -6.52
C PRO A 132 44.60 -6.61 -5.69
N THR A 133 43.71 -6.52 -4.72
CA THR A 133 43.40 -7.61 -3.78
C THR A 133 42.12 -8.35 -4.14
N LEU A 134 42.15 -9.67 -3.99
CA LEU A 134 40.97 -10.51 -4.01
C LEU A 134 40.42 -10.64 -2.60
N THR A 135 39.10 -10.56 -2.46
CA THR A 135 38.42 -10.77 -1.19
C THR A 135 37.66 -12.08 -1.23
N GLU A 136 38.05 -13.01 -0.35
CA GLU A 136 37.32 -14.25 -0.12
C GLU A 136 36.15 -14.00 0.86
N TYR A 137 35.02 -14.67 0.64
CA TYR A 137 33.87 -14.63 1.53
C TYR A 137 33.32 -16.03 1.80
N SER A 138 33.09 -16.33 3.07
CA SER A 138 32.66 -17.66 3.54
C SER A 138 31.16 -17.79 3.77
N LYS A 139 30.41 -16.68 3.74
CA LYS A 139 28.96 -16.65 3.97
C LYS A 139 28.25 -15.77 2.95
N GLY A 140 26.95 -15.93 2.88
CA GLY A 140 26.08 -15.13 2.00
C GLY A 140 25.95 -15.71 0.60
N ALA A 141 24.95 -15.22 -0.11
CA ALA A 141 24.77 -15.36 -1.55
C ALA A 141 24.85 -13.95 -2.15
N LEU A 142 25.70 -13.78 -3.17
CA LEU A 142 25.94 -12.43 -3.69
C LEU A 142 24.80 -11.95 -4.58
N PRO A 143 24.29 -10.73 -4.39
CA PRO A 143 23.36 -10.11 -5.32
C PRO A 143 23.95 -10.04 -6.73
N GLY A 144 23.24 -10.61 -7.70
CA GLY A 144 23.70 -10.74 -9.09
C GLY A 144 24.12 -12.17 -9.48
N ASP A 145 24.33 -13.05 -8.51
CA ASP A 145 24.42 -14.48 -8.77
C ASP A 145 23.03 -15.03 -9.15
N PRO A 146 22.91 -15.78 -10.26
CA PRO A 146 21.65 -16.38 -10.68
C PRO A 146 20.97 -17.29 -9.66
N GLU A 147 21.68 -17.81 -8.66
CA GLU A 147 21.15 -18.73 -7.65
C GLU A 147 20.83 -18.05 -6.31
N ALA A 148 21.28 -16.83 -6.09
CA ALA A 148 21.17 -16.16 -4.80
C ALA A 148 19.73 -16.06 -4.26
N ASP A 149 18.79 -15.66 -5.10
CA ASP A 149 17.38 -15.56 -4.74
C ASP A 149 16.75 -16.93 -4.48
N LEU A 150 17.19 -17.95 -5.20
CA LEU A 150 16.73 -19.32 -5.05
C LEU A 150 17.17 -19.89 -3.68
N LEU A 151 18.47 -19.81 -3.35
CA LEU A 151 19.01 -20.27 -2.08
C LEU A 151 18.37 -19.54 -0.89
N PHE A 152 18.19 -18.24 -1.03
CA PHE A 152 17.50 -17.46 0.01
C PHE A 152 16.03 -17.87 0.17
N THR A 153 15.32 -18.11 -0.94
CA THR A 153 13.91 -18.57 -0.92
C THR A 153 13.76 -19.90 -0.18
N VAL A 154 14.71 -20.81 -0.35
CA VAL A 154 14.75 -22.10 0.33
C VAL A 154 14.91 -21.91 1.85
N LEU A 155 15.89 -21.11 2.27
CA LEU A 155 16.09 -20.81 3.67
C LEU A 155 14.85 -20.13 4.27
N ALA A 156 14.30 -19.15 3.54
CA ALA A 156 13.08 -18.45 3.95
C ALA A 156 11.91 -19.42 4.17
N THR A 157 11.73 -20.43 3.30
CA THR A 157 10.70 -21.46 3.49
C THR A 157 10.85 -22.18 4.83
N ARG A 158 12.06 -22.57 5.21
CA ARG A 158 12.33 -23.23 6.49
C ARG A 158 12.05 -22.31 7.67
N VAL A 159 12.56 -21.08 7.63
CA VAL A 159 12.33 -20.05 8.65
C VAL A 159 10.83 -19.82 8.87
N LEU A 160 10.08 -19.66 7.77
CA LEU A 160 8.64 -19.40 7.81
C LEU A 160 7.82 -20.61 8.28
N ASN A 161 8.27 -21.85 8.00
CA ASN A 161 7.65 -23.05 8.52
C ASN A 161 7.80 -23.14 10.03
N GLU A 162 9.01 -22.90 10.57
CA GLU A 162 9.26 -22.92 12.01
C GLU A 162 8.44 -21.84 12.74
N ILE A 163 8.35 -20.63 12.17
CA ILE A 163 7.49 -19.58 12.71
C ILE A 163 6.02 -20.01 12.70
N HIS A 164 5.58 -20.65 11.61
CA HIS A 164 4.21 -21.13 11.51
C HIS A 164 3.88 -22.18 12.58
N GLU A 165 4.76 -23.16 12.79
CA GLU A 165 4.61 -24.18 13.83
C GLU A 165 4.52 -23.55 15.22
N ALA A 166 5.40 -22.59 15.53
CA ALA A 166 5.35 -21.85 16.78
C ALA A 166 4.05 -21.03 16.93
N PHE A 167 3.57 -20.41 15.85
CA PHE A 167 2.29 -19.67 15.88
C PHE A 167 1.10 -20.60 16.06
N VAL A 168 1.12 -21.81 15.48
CA VAL A 168 0.10 -22.84 15.71
C VAL A 168 0.08 -23.25 17.18
N ALA A 169 1.26 -23.55 17.75
CA ALA A 169 1.39 -23.97 19.15
C ALA A 169 0.86 -22.93 20.14
N GLU A 170 1.00 -21.64 19.83
CA GLU A 170 0.54 -20.54 20.68
C GLU A 170 -0.81 -19.93 20.26
N GLY A 171 -1.49 -20.51 19.27
CA GLY A 171 -2.79 -20.02 18.79
C GLY A 171 -2.72 -18.60 18.19
N LEU A 172 -1.61 -18.24 17.57
CA LEU A 172 -1.37 -16.93 16.92
C LEU A 172 -1.69 -16.93 15.43
N THR A 173 -2.01 -18.08 14.85
CA THR A 173 -2.39 -18.19 13.43
C THR A 173 -3.68 -17.39 13.15
N PRO A 174 -3.79 -16.76 11.97
CA PRO A 174 -5.00 -16.04 11.61
C PRO A 174 -6.18 -17.01 11.39
N ASP A 175 -7.35 -16.60 11.89
CA ASP A 175 -8.60 -17.34 11.73
C ASP A 175 -9.37 -16.77 10.52
N PHE A 176 -8.96 -17.19 9.33
CA PHE A 176 -9.63 -16.87 8.08
C PHE A 176 -10.54 -18.02 7.60
N PRO A 177 -11.53 -17.75 6.71
CA PRO A 177 -12.37 -18.79 6.15
C PRO A 177 -11.55 -19.82 5.39
N LYS A 178 -11.81 -21.11 5.62
CA LYS A 178 -11.15 -22.20 4.89
C LYS A 178 -11.72 -22.38 3.47
N SER A 179 -12.95 -21.95 3.27
CA SER A 179 -13.65 -21.95 1.99
C SER A 179 -14.71 -20.84 1.97
N ALA A 180 -15.11 -20.39 0.79
CA ALA A 180 -16.21 -19.46 0.63
C ALA A 180 -17.54 -20.20 0.46
N ALA A 181 -18.62 -19.68 1.05
CA ALA A 181 -19.97 -20.25 0.92
C ALA A 181 -20.50 -20.16 -0.54
N ARG A 182 -20.10 -19.11 -1.27
CA ARG A 182 -20.41 -18.88 -2.67
C ARG A 182 -19.14 -18.49 -3.42
N PRO A 183 -18.27 -19.46 -3.76
CA PRO A 183 -17.00 -19.17 -4.39
C PRO A 183 -17.23 -18.66 -5.82
N LEU A 184 -16.58 -17.55 -6.18
CA LEU A 184 -16.53 -17.05 -7.56
C LEU A 184 -15.14 -17.28 -8.16
N PHE A 185 -14.09 -16.99 -7.38
CA PHE A 185 -12.69 -17.09 -7.80
C PHE A 185 -12.04 -18.40 -7.37
N SER A 186 -12.32 -18.87 -6.16
CA SER A 186 -11.82 -20.15 -5.65
C SER A 186 -12.63 -21.33 -6.20
N THR A 187 -12.01 -22.51 -6.18
CA THR A 187 -12.69 -23.77 -6.51
C THR A 187 -13.02 -24.53 -5.23
N ALA A 188 -14.15 -25.23 -5.20
CA ALA A 188 -14.56 -26.03 -4.05
C ALA A 188 -13.54 -27.13 -3.68
N CYS A 189 -12.68 -27.52 -4.63
CA CYS A 189 -11.69 -28.59 -4.47
C CYS A 189 -10.36 -28.13 -3.82
N GLN A 190 -10.22 -26.86 -3.48
CA GLN A 190 -8.98 -26.30 -2.90
C GLN A 190 -9.26 -25.57 -1.59
N PRO A 191 -9.75 -26.25 -0.54
CA PRO A 191 -9.91 -25.62 0.75
C PRO A 191 -8.53 -25.26 1.33
N VAL A 192 -8.46 -24.15 2.05
CA VAL A 192 -7.27 -23.78 2.83
C VAL A 192 -7.34 -24.50 4.16
N ASN A 193 -6.66 -25.62 4.29
CA ASN A 193 -6.70 -26.43 5.50
C ASN A 193 -6.14 -25.70 6.72
N GLN A 194 -5.04 -24.96 6.50
CA GLN A 194 -4.38 -24.16 7.51
C GLN A 194 -3.90 -22.85 6.90
N TRP A 195 -4.19 -21.75 7.59
CA TRP A 195 -3.77 -20.43 7.11
C TRP A 195 -2.32 -20.15 7.49
N PRO A 196 -1.45 -19.89 6.50
CA PRO A 196 -0.13 -19.37 6.79
C PRO A 196 -0.24 -17.98 7.44
N PRO A 197 0.54 -17.67 8.47
CA PRO A 197 0.51 -16.37 9.11
C PRO A 197 1.18 -15.28 8.28
N ASP A 198 1.98 -15.69 7.31
CA ASP A 198 2.85 -14.81 6.51
C ASP A 198 2.39 -14.64 5.06
N VAL A 199 2.80 -13.52 4.50
CA VAL A 199 2.89 -13.26 3.07
C VAL A 199 4.31 -12.81 2.79
N SER A 200 5.07 -13.57 2.01
CA SER A 200 6.49 -13.31 1.82
C SER A 200 6.90 -13.16 0.36
N TYR A 201 7.89 -12.31 0.13
CA TYR A 201 8.53 -12.10 -1.18
C TYR A 201 10.03 -11.95 -0.97
N VAL A 202 10.78 -13.03 -1.16
CA VAL A 202 12.22 -13.13 -0.85
C VAL A 202 12.46 -12.78 0.63
N ASP A 203 13.07 -11.64 0.93
CA ASP A 203 13.40 -11.14 2.26
C ASP A 203 12.28 -10.30 2.91
N ASP A 204 11.36 -9.78 2.11
CA ASP A 204 10.18 -9.06 2.60
C ASP A 204 9.12 -10.05 3.11
N ALA A 205 8.74 -9.95 4.39
CA ALA A 205 7.66 -10.73 4.96
C ALA A 205 6.67 -9.85 5.73
N ALA A 206 5.39 -10.22 5.67
CA ALA A 206 4.31 -9.58 6.41
C ALA A 206 3.53 -10.66 7.18
N PHE A 207 3.47 -10.56 8.50
CA PHE A 207 2.73 -11.48 9.37
C PHE A 207 1.42 -10.86 9.84
N THR A 208 0.34 -11.60 9.72
CA THR A 208 -1.01 -11.16 10.12
C THR A 208 -1.39 -11.76 11.46
N ILE A 209 -1.65 -10.90 12.45
CA ILE A 209 -2.13 -11.26 13.78
C ILE A 209 -3.55 -10.72 13.95
N GLN A 210 -4.45 -11.55 14.45
CA GLN A 210 -5.84 -11.20 14.73
C GLN A 210 -6.13 -11.34 16.22
N ALA A 211 -6.86 -10.37 16.76
CA ALA A 211 -7.36 -10.43 18.13
C ALA A 211 -8.50 -9.42 18.35
N PRO A 212 -9.27 -9.54 19.44
CA PRO A 212 -10.01 -8.39 19.99
C PRO A 212 -9.05 -7.22 20.23
N ALA A 213 -9.55 -5.98 20.13
CA ALA A 213 -8.68 -4.79 20.21
C ALA A 213 -7.83 -4.76 21.48
N GLY A 214 -8.40 -5.16 22.64
CA GLY A 214 -7.69 -5.17 23.92
C GLY A 214 -6.49 -6.11 23.98
N ASP A 215 -6.55 -7.24 23.29
CA ASP A 215 -5.53 -8.29 23.35
C ASP A 215 -4.48 -8.16 22.22
N LEU A 216 -4.76 -7.29 21.24
CA LEU A 216 -3.99 -7.25 20.01
C LEU A 216 -2.52 -6.88 20.22
N ILE A 217 -2.24 -5.90 21.11
CA ILE A 217 -0.86 -5.47 21.39
C ILE A 217 -0.08 -6.62 22.02
N ALA A 218 -0.62 -7.29 23.04
CA ALA A 218 0.03 -8.41 23.72
C ALA A 218 0.32 -9.58 22.77
N ARG A 219 -0.67 -9.98 21.95
CA ARG A 219 -0.49 -11.05 20.95
C ARG A 219 0.53 -10.66 19.88
N THR A 220 0.53 -9.41 19.45
CA THR A 220 1.51 -8.90 18.47
C THR A 220 2.92 -8.88 19.04
N THR A 221 3.07 -8.49 20.31
CA THR A 221 4.34 -8.55 21.05
C THR A 221 4.87 -9.98 21.08
N ARG A 222 4.01 -10.94 21.45
CA ARG A 222 4.41 -12.36 21.49
C ARG A 222 4.79 -12.90 20.11
N ALA A 223 4.00 -12.60 19.09
CA ALA A 223 4.31 -12.98 17.70
C ALA A 223 5.67 -12.43 17.24
N LEU A 224 5.98 -11.17 17.57
CA LEU A 224 7.26 -10.57 17.21
C LEU A 224 8.44 -11.19 17.95
N GLN A 225 8.26 -11.61 19.21
CA GLN A 225 9.28 -12.36 19.95
C GLN A 225 9.62 -13.69 19.28
N ILE A 226 8.61 -14.44 18.84
CA ILE A 226 8.80 -15.69 18.10
C ILE A 226 9.52 -15.43 16.78
N VAL A 227 9.03 -14.47 15.99
CA VAL A 227 9.65 -14.11 14.72
C VAL A 227 11.13 -13.73 14.92
N HIS A 228 11.42 -12.86 15.87
CA HIS A 228 12.80 -12.45 16.19
C HIS A 228 13.68 -13.65 16.61
N ALA A 229 13.19 -14.53 17.47
CA ALA A 229 13.95 -15.69 17.93
C ALA A 229 14.31 -16.63 16.77
N VAL A 230 13.35 -16.93 15.88
CA VAL A 230 13.58 -17.80 14.72
C VAL A 230 14.53 -17.14 13.71
N PHE A 231 14.31 -15.88 13.35
CA PHE A 231 15.22 -15.17 12.44
C PHE A 231 16.65 -15.10 13.01
N THR A 232 16.81 -14.87 14.30
CA THR A 232 18.12 -14.85 14.98
C THR A 232 18.80 -16.23 14.93
N LYS A 233 18.06 -17.32 15.16
CA LYS A 233 18.55 -18.70 15.03
C LYS A 233 19.19 -18.97 13.67
N TYR A 234 18.61 -18.41 12.60
CA TYR A 234 19.12 -18.54 11.23
C TYR A 234 20.09 -17.42 10.81
N SER A 235 20.61 -16.66 11.77
CA SER A 235 21.54 -15.54 11.54
C SER A 235 21.01 -14.45 10.60
N LEU A 236 19.71 -14.23 10.61
CA LEU A 236 19.00 -13.22 9.84
C LEU A 236 18.54 -12.06 10.74
N PRO A 237 19.41 -11.09 11.08
CA PRO A 237 19.06 -10.03 12.01
C PRO A 237 17.99 -9.10 11.44
N LEU A 238 17.01 -8.75 12.29
CA LEU A 238 15.94 -7.84 11.92
C LEU A 238 16.36 -6.38 12.10
N ASN A 239 15.89 -5.51 11.22
CA ASN A 239 16.13 -4.08 11.25
C ASN A 239 14.95 -3.35 11.90
N PHE A 240 15.14 -2.79 13.08
CA PHE A 240 14.10 -2.06 13.82
C PHE A 240 14.17 -0.54 13.65
N GLY A 241 14.94 -0.04 12.68
CA GLY A 241 14.96 1.38 12.34
C GLY A 241 13.59 1.88 11.83
N PRO A 242 13.34 3.21 11.87
CA PRO A 242 12.12 3.79 11.30
C PRO A 242 11.96 3.46 9.82
N GLY A 243 10.76 3.02 9.43
CA GLY A 243 10.45 2.63 8.03
C GLY A 243 10.99 1.24 7.64
N LYS A 244 11.40 0.42 8.63
CA LYS A 244 11.96 -0.92 8.46
C LYS A 244 11.00 -1.97 9.02
N THR A 245 11.37 -2.69 10.08
CA THR A 245 10.40 -3.56 10.75
C THR A 245 9.40 -2.70 11.52
N GLU A 246 8.16 -2.63 11.04
CA GLU A 246 7.10 -1.82 11.62
C GLU A 246 5.78 -2.62 11.71
N ILE A 247 4.87 -2.15 12.53
CA ILE A 247 3.57 -2.78 12.73
C ILE A 247 2.46 -1.83 12.28
N LEU A 248 1.56 -2.32 11.44
CA LEU A 248 0.34 -1.63 11.06
C LEU A 248 -0.82 -2.19 11.89
N PHE A 249 -1.33 -1.38 12.83
CA PHE A 249 -2.51 -1.73 13.62
C PHE A 249 -3.79 -1.23 12.96
N ASP A 250 -4.60 -2.14 12.45
CA ASP A 250 -5.94 -1.85 11.94
C ASP A 250 -6.99 -2.22 12.98
N LEU A 251 -7.22 -1.29 13.89
CA LEU A 251 -8.08 -1.46 15.06
C LEU A 251 -9.54 -1.19 14.70
N CYS A 252 -10.41 -2.15 14.95
CA CYS A 252 -11.86 -2.06 14.75
C CYS A 252 -12.62 -2.79 15.87
N GLY A 253 -13.93 -2.65 15.89
CA GLY A 253 -14.79 -3.29 16.89
C GLY A 253 -14.73 -2.62 18.27
N ARG A 254 -15.28 -3.35 19.26
CA ARG A 254 -15.42 -2.88 20.64
C ARG A 254 -14.04 -2.65 21.27
N GLY A 255 -13.87 -1.53 21.98
CA GLY A 255 -12.60 -1.17 22.65
C GLY A 255 -11.54 -0.54 21.75
N SER A 256 -11.69 -0.60 20.41
CA SER A 256 -10.67 -0.11 19.48
C SER A 256 -10.29 1.36 19.65
N LYS A 257 -11.23 2.21 20.11
CA LYS A 257 -10.96 3.64 20.37
C LYS A 257 -10.01 3.85 21.54
N ALA A 258 -10.17 3.05 22.63
CA ALA A 258 -9.30 3.11 23.81
C ALA A 258 -7.87 2.70 23.42
N ILE A 259 -7.70 1.57 22.76
CA ILE A 259 -6.38 1.08 22.31
C ILE A 259 -5.73 2.04 21.30
N LYS A 260 -6.51 2.66 20.40
CA LYS A 260 -5.97 3.72 19.54
C LYS A 260 -5.43 4.91 20.33
N ARG A 261 -6.15 5.30 21.40
CA ARG A 261 -5.71 6.39 22.26
C ARG A 261 -4.44 6.04 23.00
N GLU A 262 -4.41 4.88 23.63
CA GLU A 262 -3.23 4.33 24.30
C GLU A 262 -2.02 4.28 23.37
N LEU A 263 -2.15 3.63 22.21
CA LEU A 263 -1.07 3.53 21.23
C LEU A 263 -0.57 4.89 20.73
N CYS A 264 -1.49 5.85 20.54
CA CYS A 264 -1.16 7.16 20.00
C CYS A 264 -0.57 8.11 21.04
N PHE A 265 -1.15 8.18 22.24
CA PHE A 265 -0.81 9.19 23.24
C PHE A 265 0.14 8.67 24.31
N GLU A 266 -0.07 7.46 24.80
CA GLU A 266 0.76 6.91 25.88
C GLU A 266 2.05 6.32 25.31
N HIS A 267 1.97 5.65 24.17
CA HIS A 267 3.10 4.95 23.57
C HIS A 267 3.73 5.68 22.37
N GLY A 268 3.21 6.84 21.95
CA GLY A 268 3.79 7.63 20.85
C GLY A 268 3.95 6.85 19.53
N TYR A 269 3.00 5.98 19.19
CA TYR A 269 3.07 5.06 18.07
C TYR A 269 4.26 4.08 18.12
N LYS A 270 4.59 3.60 19.30
CA LYS A 270 5.60 2.57 19.52
C LYS A 270 5.08 1.56 20.53
N ILE A 271 5.53 0.33 20.41
CA ILE A 271 5.40 -0.67 21.46
C ILE A 271 6.81 -1.11 21.87
N ASN A 272 7.06 -1.26 23.16
CA ASN A 272 8.32 -1.78 23.64
C ASN A 272 8.22 -3.28 23.76
N VAL A 273 9.09 -3.99 23.07
CA VAL A 273 9.12 -5.45 23.03
C VAL A 273 10.46 -5.95 23.56
N GLU A 274 10.44 -6.90 24.46
CA GLU A 274 11.66 -7.56 24.91
C GLU A 274 12.11 -8.59 23.86
N LEU A 275 13.26 -8.35 23.24
CA LEU A 275 13.86 -9.17 22.21
C LEU A 275 15.30 -9.54 22.63
N GLY A 276 15.57 -10.84 22.83
CA GLY A 276 16.90 -11.29 23.23
C GLY A 276 17.43 -10.64 24.51
N GLY A 277 16.57 -10.42 25.51
CA GLY A 277 16.91 -9.78 26.78
C GLY A 277 17.07 -8.26 26.73
N ARG A 278 16.65 -7.61 25.64
CA ARG A 278 16.71 -6.15 25.48
C ARG A 278 15.34 -5.59 25.12
N MET A 279 15.00 -4.44 25.70
CA MET A 279 13.78 -3.70 25.32
C MET A 279 14.04 -2.93 24.03
N VAL A 280 13.29 -3.28 22.98
CA VAL A 280 13.39 -2.68 21.65
C VAL A 280 12.10 -1.93 21.33
N PRO A 281 12.15 -0.63 21.01
CA PRO A 281 10.98 0.12 20.58
C PRO A 281 10.64 -0.21 19.13
N ILE A 282 9.46 -0.77 18.90
CA ILE A 282 8.94 -1.11 17.57
C ILE A 282 7.95 -0.04 17.15
N PHE A 283 8.13 0.52 15.96
CA PHE A 283 7.26 1.57 15.45
C PHE A 283 5.94 1.02 14.93
N ALA A 284 4.85 1.70 15.28
CA ALA A 284 3.55 1.51 14.66
C ALA A 284 3.37 2.50 13.51
N CYS A 285 2.95 2.04 12.34
CA CYS A 285 2.76 2.86 11.17
C CYS A 285 1.29 2.94 10.74
N ARG A 286 0.91 4.05 10.09
CA ARG A 286 -0.41 4.20 9.46
C ARG A 286 -0.44 3.73 8.02
N ALA A 287 0.70 3.71 7.39
CA ALA A 287 0.92 3.17 6.06
C ALA A 287 2.35 2.68 5.97
N TYR A 288 2.52 1.52 5.37
CA TYR A 288 3.82 0.88 5.16
C TYR A 288 4.05 0.63 3.67
N LYS A 289 5.28 0.86 3.20
CA LYS A 289 5.67 0.54 1.82
C LYS A 289 6.02 -0.94 1.73
N HIS A 290 5.10 -1.75 1.22
CA HIS A 290 5.26 -3.20 1.05
C HIS A 290 5.24 -3.57 -0.43
N LEU A 291 6.24 -4.30 -0.89
CA LEU A 291 6.38 -4.77 -2.29
C LEU A 291 6.16 -3.66 -3.33
N GLY A 292 6.72 -2.48 -3.07
CA GLY A 292 6.62 -1.33 -3.94
C GLY A 292 5.30 -0.55 -3.89
N GLY A 293 4.27 -1.04 -3.18
CA GLY A 293 2.99 -0.36 -2.95
C GLY A 293 2.85 0.14 -1.51
N GLN A 294 1.80 0.91 -1.23
CA GLN A 294 1.46 1.37 0.12
C GLN A 294 0.29 0.54 0.69
N ILE A 295 0.50 -0.09 1.82
CA ILE A 295 -0.55 -0.72 2.63
C ILE A 295 -0.88 0.24 3.77
N ALA A 296 -2.14 0.61 3.93
CA ALA A 296 -2.55 1.59 4.94
C ALA A 296 -3.71 1.08 5.80
N VAL A 297 -3.78 1.61 7.02
CA VAL A 297 -4.87 1.36 7.96
C VAL A 297 -6.21 1.62 7.27
N GLY A 298 -7.15 0.70 7.45
CA GLY A 298 -8.47 0.81 6.88
C GLY A 298 -8.56 0.57 5.38
N GLY A 299 -7.53 0.01 4.76
CA GLY A 299 -7.49 -0.13 3.31
C GLY A 299 -7.43 1.21 2.56
N ALA A 300 -7.04 2.30 3.26
CA ALA A 300 -7.05 3.64 2.68
C ALA A 300 -6.05 3.77 1.53
N MET A 301 -6.53 4.17 0.35
CA MET A 301 -5.71 4.31 -0.85
C MET A 301 -5.00 5.66 -0.99
N THR A 302 -5.18 6.58 -0.03
CA THR A 302 -4.63 7.94 -0.14
C THR A 302 -3.10 7.97 -0.23
N ALA A 303 -2.41 7.14 0.56
CA ALA A 303 -0.94 7.05 0.52
C ALA A 303 -0.44 6.48 -0.81
N GLU A 304 -1.09 5.42 -1.31
CA GLU A 304 -0.80 4.80 -2.60
C GLU A 304 -0.96 5.79 -3.75
N ILE A 305 -2.14 6.43 -3.85
CA ILE A 305 -2.42 7.40 -4.92
C ILE A 305 -1.46 8.59 -4.88
N LYS A 306 -1.12 9.10 -3.69
CA LYS A 306 -0.13 10.16 -3.55
C LYS A 306 1.24 9.74 -4.06
N GLN A 307 1.70 8.54 -3.71
CA GLN A 307 2.98 8.03 -4.19
C GLN A 307 2.97 7.85 -5.72
N ARG A 308 1.96 7.17 -6.27
CA ARG A 308 1.86 6.94 -7.73
C ARG A 308 1.84 8.24 -8.51
N THR A 309 1.06 9.20 -8.06
CA THR A 309 0.98 10.52 -8.71
C THR A 309 2.29 11.30 -8.60
N ALA A 310 3.00 11.21 -7.48
CA ALA A 310 4.32 11.83 -7.31
C ALA A 310 5.38 11.20 -8.22
N ASP A 311 5.45 9.87 -8.26
CA ASP A 311 6.41 9.13 -9.09
C ASP A 311 6.16 9.38 -10.58
N THR A 312 4.89 9.41 -10.99
CA THR A 312 4.51 9.73 -12.39
C THR A 312 4.83 11.17 -12.75
N ASN A 313 4.56 12.13 -11.87
CA ASN A 313 4.88 13.53 -12.14
C ASN A 313 6.40 13.77 -12.23
N ARG A 314 7.21 13.05 -11.45
CA ARG A 314 8.68 13.09 -11.55
C ARG A 314 9.14 12.58 -12.91
N ALA A 315 8.65 11.41 -13.31
CA ALA A 315 8.97 10.82 -14.61
C ALA A 315 8.47 11.69 -15.79
N LEU A 316 7.29 12.30 -15.65
CA LEU A 316 6.78 13.25 -16.65
C LEU A 316 7.69 14.48 -16.78
N ALA A 317 8.21 15.01 -15.66
CA ALA A 317 9.12 16.15 -15.68
C ALA A 317 10.42 15.86 -16.42
N GLU A 318 10.95 14.63 -16.29
CA GLU A 318 12.14 14.16 -17.00
C GLU A 318 11.90 14.10 -18.53
N LEU A 319 10.70 13.67 -18.96
CA LEU A 319 10.35 13.53 -20.38
C LEU A 319 9.85 14.82 -21.04
N ARG A 320 9.49 15.84 -20.27
CA ARG A 320 8.80 17.02 -20.76
C ARG A 320 9.57 17.76 -21.85
N ARG A 321 10.82 18.16 -21.55
CA ARG A 321 11.68 18.91 -22.49
C ARG A 321 12.24 18.03 -23.61
N PRO A 322 12.86 16.87 -23.31
CA PRO A 322 13.55 16.11 -24.36
C PRO A 322 12.59 15.39 -25.30
N LEU A 323 11.33 15.15 -24.93
CA LEU A 323 10.40 14.37 -25.75
C LEU A 323 9.10 15.12 -26.04
N PHE A 324 8.31 15.46 -25.00
CA PHE A 324 6.94 15.96 -25.23
C PHE A 324 6.90 17.38 -25.79
N TYR A 325 7.88 18.21 -25.48
CA TYR A 325 8.00 19.59 -26.02
C TYR A 325 9.08 19.72 -27.08
N CYS A 326 9.64 18.61 -27.54
CA CYS A 326 10.59 18.59 -28.64
C CYS A 326 9.83 18.62 -29.97
N SER A 327 10.07 19.64 -30.79
CA SER A 327 9.44 19.78 -32.12
C SER A 327 9.83 18.68 -33.12
N ALA A 328 11.00 18.08 -32.94
CA ALA A 328 11.47 16.96 -33.74
C ALA A 328 10.87 15.59 -33.33
N SER A 329 10.16 15.51 -32.20
CA SER A 329 9.55 14.27 -31.74
C SER A 329 8.21 14.03 -32.42
N HIS A 330 8.05 12.86 -33.02
CA HIS A 330 6.78 12.45 -33.63
C HIS A 330 5.74 12.04 -32.55
N GLN A 331 4.45 12.13 -32.91
CA GLN A 331 3.36 11.75 -31.98
C GLN A 331 3.45 10.28 -31.56
N ASP A 332 3.86 9.40 -32.47
CA ASP A 332 4.01 7.97 -32.18
C ASP A 332 5.12 7.68 -31.16
N ASP A 333 6.24 8.42 -31.22
CA ASP A 333 7.33 8.31 -30.22
C ASP A 333 6.84 8.76 -28.85
N ARG A 334 6.07 9.84 -28.79
CA ARG A 334 5.46 10.33 -27.55
C ARG A 334 4.49 9.30 -26.97
N ASN A 335 3.66 8.70 -27.80
CA ASN A 335 2.69 7.69 -27.40
C ASN A 335 3.38 6.39 -26.93
N ALA A 336 4.46 5.97 -27.59
CA ALA A 336 5.19 4.75 -27.30
C ALA A 336 5.76 4.71 -25.88
N VAL A 337 6.15 5.86 -25.31
CA VAL A 337 6.73 5.94 -23.95
C VAL A 337 5.70 6.03 -22.83
N ILE A 338 4.44 6.38 -23.15
CA ILE A 338 3.40 6.57 -22.11
C ILE A 338 3.22 5.31 -21.28
N ALA A 339 2.98 4.18 -21.92
CA ALA A 339 2.67 2.93 -21.23
C ALA A 339 3.88 2.39 -20.42
N PRO A 340 5.07 2.19 -21.01
CA PRO A 340 6.19 1.59 -20.30
C PRO A 340 6.80 2.52 -19.22
N TYR A 341 6.76 3.83 -19.41
CA TYR A 341 7.46 4.77 -18.53
C TYR A 341 6.54 5.51 -17.55
N LEU A 342 5.33 5.89 -17.96
CA LEU A 342 4.41 6.67 -17.14
C LEU A 342 3.29 5.83 -16.52
N TRP A 343 2.61 4.99 -17.32
CA TRP A 343 1.53 4.15 -16.79
C TRP A 343 2.04 2.99 -15.94
N SER A 344 3.25 2.50 -16.17
CA SER A 344 3.91 1.52 -15.29
C SER A 344 4.07 2.04 -13.86
N ARG A 345 4.23 3.36 -13.68
CA ARG A 345 4.31 4.02 -12.38
C ARG A 345 2.94 4.37 -11.82
N LEU A 346 2.08 4.99 -12.63
CA LEU A 346 0.77 5.46 -12.18
C LEU A 346 -0.15 4.32 -11.77
N PHE A 347 -0.13 3.23 -12.55
CA PHE A 347 -0.99 2.07 -12.35
C PHE A 347 -0.23 0.85 -11.79
N TYR A 348 0.87 1.07 -11.07
CA TYR A 348 1.58 -0.03 -10.43
C TYR A 348 0.64 -0.77 -9.48
N ASN A 349 0.51 -2.09 -9.63
CA ASN A 349 -0.41 -2.95 -8.88
C ASN A 349 -1.90 -2.51 -8.91
N ALA A 350 -2.32 -1.67 -9.86
CA ALA A 350 -3.69 -1.13 -9.90
C ALA A 350 -4.77 -2.21 -10.07
N GLY A 351 -4.44 -3.38 -10.61
CA GLY A 351 -5.34 -4.53 -10.67
C GLY A 351 -5.81 -5.02 -9.29
N THR A 352 -5.07 -4.71 -8.23
CA THR A 352 -5.37 -5.13 -6.85
C THR A 352 -6.06 -4.04 -6.01
N TRP A 353 -6.28 -2.85 -6.57
CA TRP A 353 -6.82 -1.74 -5.79
C TRP A 353 -8.29 -1.93 -5.46
N PRO A 354 -8.70 -1.64 -4.20
CA PRO A 354 -10.10 -1.56 -3.84
C PRO A 354 -10.78 -0.34 -4.48
N THR A 355 -12.05 -0.13 -4.18
CA THR A 355 -12.78 1.05 -4.66
C THR A 355 -12.10 2.35 -4.21
N LEU A 356 -11.78 3.20 -5.16
CA LEU A 356 -11.22 4.52 -4.88
C LEU A 356 -12.32 5.50 -4.47
N LEU A 357 -12.05 6.29 -3.44
CA LEU A 357 -12.90 7.41 -3.05
C LEU A 357 -12.82 8.55 -4.09
N GLN A 358 -13.85 9.38 -4.15
CA GLN A 358 -13.93 10.49 -5.11
C GLN A 358 -12.70 11.42 -5.11
N PRO A 359 -12.13 11.85 -3.97
CA PRO A 359 -10.91 12.65 -3.97
C PRO A 359 -9.70 11.92 -4.58
N GLN A 360 -9.61 10.60 -4.35
CA GLN A 360 -8.53 9.76 -4.90
C GLN A 360 -8.66 9.61 -6.42
N ARG A 361 -9.89 9.37 -6.91
CA ARG A 361 -10.19 9.35 -8.35
C ARG A 361 -9.86 10.68 -9.01
N LYS A 362 -10.27 11.80 -8.40
CA LYS A 362 -9.96 13.16 -8.90
C LYS A 362 -8.44 13.39 -8.99
N GLN A 363 -7.68 12.98 -7.97
CA GLN A 363 -6.21 13.11 -7.97
C GLN A 363 -5.57 12.24 -9.05
N LEU A 364 -6.00 10.98 -9.17
CA LEU A 364 -5.52 10.05 -10.21
C LEU A 364 -5.80 10.59 -11.61
N ASN A 365 -7.06 10.98 -11.88
CA ASN A 365 -7.48 11.54 -13.16
C ASN A 365 -6.73 12.84 -13.51
N GLY A 366 -6.53 13.72 -12.55
CA GLY A 366 -5.76 14.96 -12.76
C GLY A 366 -4.31 14.70 -13.17
N THR A 367 -3.66 13.66 -12.63
CA THR A 367 -2.31 13.25 -13.04
C THR A 367 -2.35 12.55 -14.40
N TYR A 368 -3.33 11.69 -14.63
CA TYR A 368 -3.54 11.00 -15.89
C TYR A 368 -3.69 12.01 -17.03
N MET A 369 -4.62 12.95 -16.92
CA MET A 369 -4.87 13.98 -17.94
C MET A 369 -3.67 14.93 -18.13
N ARG A 370 -2.86 15.15 -17.09
CA ARG A 370 -1.61 15.93 -17.23
C ARG A 370 -0.59 15.22 -18.13
N VAL A 371 -0.49 13.90 -18.05
CA VAL A 371 0.34 13.10 -18.94
C VAL A 371 -0.21 13.12 -20.37
N VAL A 372 -1.51 12.86 -20.51
CA VAL A 372 -2.19 12.85 -21.82
C VAL A 372 -2.04 14.19 -22.53
N ASN A 373 -2.30 15.30 -21.84
CA ASN A 373 -2.16 16.65 -22.39
C ASN A 373 -0.71 16.97 -22.77
N ALA A 374 0.28 16.54 -21.97
CA ALA A 374 1.68 16.74 -22.30
C ALA A 374 2.10 15.95 -23.56
N ALA A 375 1.60 14.75 -23.71
CA ALA A 375 1.89 13.90 -24.88
C ALA A 375 1.16 14.37 -26.15
N ALA A 376 -0.07 14.90 -26.01
CA ALA A 376 -0.86 15.44 -27.11
C ALA A 376 -0.43 16.84 -27.52
N ALA A 377 0.38 17.55 -26.71
CA ALA A 377 0.77 18.92 -26.98
C ALA A 377 1.53 19.01 -28.31
N VAL A 378 0.83 19.40 -29.35
CA VAL A 378 1.42 19.96 -30.55
C VAL A 378 2.06 21.28 -30.14
N THR A 379 3.29 21.53 -30.59
CA THR A 379 4.05 22.76 -30.32
C THR A 379 3.13 23.96 -30.15
N PHE A 380 3.14 24.56 -28.95
CA PHE A 380 2.40 25.79 -28.66
C PHE A 380 2.87 26.91 -29.62
N SER A 381 2.25 27.02 -30.77
CA SER A 381 2.27 28.24 -31.54
C SER A 381 1.18 29.15 -30.96
N GLU A 382 1.53 30.39 -30.68
CA GLU A 382 0.60 31.38 -30.16
C GLU A 382 -0.67 31.39 -31.06
N GLY A 383 -1.83 31.19 -30.44
CA GLY A 383 -3.13 31.23 -31.14
C GLY A 383 -3.80 29.87 -31.40
N VAL A 384 -3.19 28.72 -31.10
CA VAL A 384 -3.87 27.42 -31.21
C VAL A 384 -4.65 27.15 -29.92
N PRO A 385 -5.99 26.92 -29.97
CA PRO A 385 -6.79 26.61 -28.81
C PRO A 385 -6.29 25.31 -28.16
N SER A 386 -6.30 25.24 -26.81
CA SER A 386 -5.96 24.04 -26.08
C SER A 386 -6.91 22.90 -26.46
N LEU A 387 -6.36 21.71 -26.75
CA LEU A 387 -7.16 20.52 -27.01
C LEU A 387 -8.14 20.25 -25.85
N SER A 388 -9.37 19.90 -26.20
CA SER A 388 -10.31 19.36 -25.24
C SER A 388 -9.78 18.05 -24.68
N PRO A 389 -10.21 17.62 -23.47
CA PRO A 389 -9.82 16.32 -22.90
C PRO A 389 -10.08 15.13 -23.84
N CYS A 390 -11.17 15.19 -24.62
CA CYS A 390 -11.53 14.14 -25.58
C CYS A 390 -10.54 14.10 -26.75
N GLU A 391 -10.23 15.24 -27.37
CA GLU A 391 -9.25 15.34 -28.45
C GLU A 391 -7.85 14.90 -28.00
N ALA A 392 -7.44 15.26 -26.77
CA ALA A 392 -6.15 14.83 -26.23
C ALA A 392 -6.09 13.30 -26.03
N LEU A 393 -7.17 12.68 -25.57
CA LEU A 393 -7.27 11.22 -25.45
C LEU A 393 -7.23 10.54 -26.81
N GLN A 394 -7.93 11.07 -27.81
CA GLN A 394 -7.92 10.56 -29.18
C GLN A 394 -6.53 10.69 -29.84
N THR A 395 -5.90 11.85 -29.73
CA THR A 395 -4.56 12.11 -30.27
C THR A 395 -3.51 11.18 -29.69
N THR A 396 -3.62 10.87 -28.40
CA THR A 396 -2.68 9.97 -27.71
C THR A 396 -3.05 8.50 -27.79
N GLY A 397 -4.23 8.18 -28.34
CA GLY A 397 -4.74 6.80 -28.37
C GLY A 397 -5.00 6.22 -26.97
N GLN A 398 -5.26 7.08 -25.97
CA GLN A 398 -5.44 6.64 -24.58
C GLN A 398 -6.93 6.56 -24.20
N PRO A 399 -7.35 5.56 -23.40
CA PRO A 399 -8.69 5.51 -22.82
C PRO A 399 -8.86 6.57 -21.74
N THR A 400 -10.05 6.70 -21.17
CA THR A 400 -10.22 7.49 -19.93
C THR A 400 -9.49 6.84 -18.74
N ALA A 401 -9.16 7.61 -17.71
CA ALA A 401 -8.49 7.10 -16.51
C ALA A 401 -9.29 5.98 -15.80
N ASP A 402 -10.62 6.09 -15.80
CA ASP A 402 -11.50 5.06 -15.22
C ASP A 402 -11.48 3.78 -16.05
N ALA A 403 -11.61 3.89 -17.38
CA ALA A 403 -11.49 2.74 -18.27
C ALA A 403 -10.11 2.07 -18.16
N ALA A 404 -9.03 2.86 -18.07
CA ALA A 404 -7.69 2.35 -17.86
C ALA A 404 -7.58 1.55 -16.54
N LEU A 405 -8.17 2.05 -15.44
CA LEU A 405 -8.19 1.36 -14.15
C LEU A 405 -9.00 0.06 -14.20
N ARG A 406 -10.18 0.07 -14.82
CA ARG A 406 -10.99 -1.14 -15.08
C ARG A 406 -10.20 -2.15 -15.90
N GLY A 407 -9.56 -1.71 -16.97
CA GLY A 407 -8.71 -2.53 -17.82
C GLY A 407 -7.56 -3.19 -17.05
N LYS A 408 -6.94 -2.50 -16.08
CA LYS A 408 -5.90 -3.11 -15.22
C LYS A 408 -6.45 -4.25 -14.38
N ARG A 409 -7.65 -4.12 -13.76
CA ARG A 409 -8.30 -5.21 -13.01
C ARG A 409 -8.70 -6.37 -13.93
N LEU A 410 -9.34 -6.09 -15.04
CA LEU A 410 -9.77 -7.11 -16.00
C LEU A 410 -8.59 -7.88 -16.63
N CYS A 411 -7.50 -7.20 -16.96
CA CYS A 411 -6.27 -7.84 -17.45
C CYS A 411 -5.51 -8.62 -16.37
N TYR A 412 -5.74 -8.34 -15.10
CA TYR A 412 -5.15 -9.06 -13.96
C TYR A 412 -5.84 -10.41 -13.73
N LEU A 413 -7.16 -10.52 -14.00
CA LEU A 413 -7.98 -11.69 -13.73
C LEU A 413 -7.44 -13.02 -14.32
N PRO A 414 -7.02 -13.12 -15.60
CA PRO A 414 -6.52 -14.38 -16.13
C PRO A 414 -5.34 -14.93 -15.33
N ARG A 415 -4.41 -14.06 -14.93
CA ARG A 415 -3.25 -14.46 -14.14
C ARG A 415 -3.66 -14.82 -12.71
N LEU A 416 -4.57 -14.07 -12.10
CA LEU A 416 -5.12 -14.34 -10.78
C LEU A 416 -5.76 -15.74 -10.75
N LEU A 417 -6.66 -16.03 -11.69
CA LEU A 417 -7.41 -17.29 -11.73
C LEU A 417 -6.55 -18.52 -12.01
N MET A 418 -5.42 -18.35 -12.74
CA MET A 418 -4.54 -19.46 -13.10
C MET A 418 -3.38 -19.68 -12.10
N HIS A 419 -2.94 -18.64 -11.39
CA HIS A 419 -1.66 -18.70 -10.68
C HIS A 419 -1.68 -18.15 -9.26
N ALA A 420 -2.78 -17.51 -8.84
CA ALA A 420 -2.87 -17.02 -7.48
C ALA A 420 -2.95 -18.20 -6.48
N PRO A 421 -2.37 -18.05 -5.29
CA PRO A 421 -2.48 -19.05 -4.25
C PRO A 421 -3.93 -19.19 -3.75
N ALA A 422 -4.33 -20.40 -3.36
CA ALA A 422 -5.67 -20.68 -2.82
C ALA A 422 -6.09 -19.73 -1.69
N PRO A 423 -5.22 -19.38 -0.71
CA PRO A 423 -5.54 -18.37 0.30
C PRO A 423 -6.06 -17.04 -0.28
N LEU A 424 -5.43 -16.52 -1.33
CA LEU A 424 -5.88 -15.27 -1.95
C LEU A 424 -7.27 -15.42 -2.58
N LEU A 425 -7.50 -16.50 -3.32
CA LEU A 425 -8.79 -16.73 -4.00
C LEU A 425 -9.93 -16.87 -3.00
N VAL A 426 -9.73 -17.62 -1.91
CA VAL A 426 -10.73 -17.79 -0.85
C VAL A 426 -11.04 -16.46 -0.15
N LEU A 427 -10.03 -15.68 0.19
CA LEU A 427 -10.26 -14.36 0.79
C LEU A 427 -10.97 -13.39 -0.15
N LEU A 428 -10.65 -13.38 -1.43
CA LEU A 428 -11.33 -12.55 -2.43
C LEU A 428 -12.81 -12.89 -2.58
N ASP A 429 -13.17 -14.17 -2.40
CA ASP A 429 -14.57 -14.58 -2.37
C ASP A 429 -15.31 -14.10 -1.12
N CYS A 430 -14.61 -13.96 0.01
CA CYS A 430 -15.17 -13.56 1.30
C CYS A 430 -15.12 -12.05 1.55
N ALA A 431 -14.12 -11.33 1.00
CA ALA A 431 -13.96 -9.89 1.16
C ALA A 431 -14.78 -9.11 0.11
N PRO A 432 -15.61 -8.11 0.53
CA PRO A 432 -16.60 -7.54 -0.37
C PRO A 432 -16.03 -6.55 -1.39
N SER A 433 -15.01 -5.76 -1.01
CA SER A 433 -14.67 -4.53 -1.73
C SER A 433 -14.12 -4.76 -3.14
N TRP A 434 -13.14 -5.65 -3.29
CA TRP A 434 -12.53 -5.91 -4.60
C TRP A 434 -13.43 -6.73 -5.52
N LYS A 435 -14.12 -7.74 -4.97
CA LYS A 435 -15.08 -8.57 -5.70
C LYS A 435 -16.17 -7.72 -6.35
N LYS A 436 -16.72 -6.76 -5.61
CA LYS A 436 -17.70 -5.81 -6.15
C LYS A 436 -17.15 -5.05 -7.36
N ASN A 437 -15.93 -4.52 -7.27
CA ASN A 437 -15.32 -3.81 -8.40
C ASN A 437 -15.20 -4.67 -9.66
N VAL A 438 -14.87 -5.96 -9.50
CA VAL A 438 -14.78 -6.89 -10.64
C VAL A 438 -16.14 -7.10 -11.28
N LEU A 439 -17.19 -7.27 -10.48
CA LEU A 439 -18.56 -7.42 -10.99
C LEU A 439 -19.02 -6.14 -11.72
N ASP A 440 -18.75 -4.97 -11.14
CA ASP A 440 -19.02 -3.67 -11.79
C ASP A 440 -18.22 -3.50 -13.10
N ASP A 441 -17.02 -4.07 -13.19
CA ASP A 441 -16.21 -4.05 -14.42
C ASP A 441 -16.73 -5.02 -15.47
N PHE A 442 -17.30 -6.16 -15.07
CA PHE A 442 -17.97 -7.07 -16.00
C PHE A 442 -19.22 -6.42 -16.60
N GLU A 443 -20.06 -5.77 -15.79
CA GLU A 443 -21.22 -5.03 -16.28
C GLU A 443 -20.81 -3.93 -17.27
N TRP A 444 -19.76 -3.18 -16.95
CA TRP A 444 -19.21 -2.17 -17.86
C TRP A 444 -18.73 -2.77 -19.18
N LEU A 445 -18.06 -3.94 -19.15
CA LEU A 445 -17.58 -4.60 -20.36
C LEU A 445 -18.74 -5.18 -21.17
N TRP A 446 -19.75 -5.74 -20.53
CA TRP A 446 -20.94 -6.29 -21.16
C TRP A 446 -21.75 -5.22 -21.86
N ALA A 447 -21.96 -4.09 -21.22
CA ALA A 447 -22.69 -2.97 -21.81
C ALA A 447 -21.96 -2.31 -23.01
N GLY A 448 -20.62 -2.37 -23.04
CA GLY A 448 -19.80 -1.67 -24.03
C GLY A 448 -19.22 -2.53 -25.15
N SER A 449 -19.31 -3.87 -25.09
CA SER A 449 -18.65 -4.76 -26.06
C SER A 449 -19.58 -5.82 -26.65
N SER A 450 -19.81 -5.77 -27.96
CA SER A 450 -20.54 -6.83 -28.67
C SER A 450 -19.84 -8.19 -28.64
N LYS A 451 -18.54 -8.24 -28.35
CA LYS A 451 -17.75 -9.48 -28.31
C LYS A 451 -18.04 -10.39 -27.12
N VAL A 452 -18.76 -9.89 -26.14
CA VAL A 452 -19.24 -10.63 -24.96
C VAL A 452 -20.77 -10.75 -24.93
N ALA A 453 -21.46 -10.36 -26.01
CA ALA A 453 -22.93 -10.40 -26.10
C ALA A 453 -23.51 -11.83 -25.94
N GLU A 454 -22.74 -12.86 -26.25
CA GLU A 454 -23.12 -14.26 -26.07
C GLU A 454 -23.00 -14.73 -24.62
N LEU A 455 -22.28 -13.99 -23.77
CA LEU A 455 -22.22 -14.29 -22.34
C LEU A 455 -23.48 -13.78 -21.64
N PRO A 456 -24.00 -14.52 -20.65
CA PRO A 456 -25.14 -14.06 -19.88
C PRO A 456 -24.81 -12.79 -19.08
N PRO A 457 -25.82 -11.99 -18.67
CA PRO A 457 -25.60 -10.82 -17.84
C PRO A 457 -24.75 -11.17 -16.60
N PRO A 458 -23.71 -10.38 -16.28
CA PRO A 458 -22.81 -10.67 -15.16
C PRO A 458 -23.51 -10.72 -13.80
N SER A 459 -24.56 -9.92 -13.63
CA SER A 459 -25.42 -9.89 -12.44
C SER A 459 -26.16 -11.21 -12.20
N GLU A 460 -26.51 -11.96 -13.26
CA GLU A 460 -27.22 -13.22 -13.19
C GLU A 460 -26.27 -14.42 -13.08
N GLN A 461 -25.25 -14.45 -13.94
CA GLN A 461 -24.34 -15.59 -14.06
C GLN A 461 -22.85 -15.18 -14.08
N PRO A 462 -22.30 -14.64 -12.98
CA PRO A 462 -20.90 -14.21 -12.93
C PRO A 462 -19.91 -15.38 -13.12
N HIS A 463 -20.32 -16.61 -12.81
CA HIS A 463 -19.49 -17.80 -13.00
C HIS A 463 -19.21 -18.10 -14.48
N ALA A 464 -20.13 -17.82 -15.39
CA ALA A 464 -19.91 -17.99 -16.82
C ALA A 464 -18.74 -17.11 -17.31
N TRP A 465 -18.61 -15.91 -16.77
CA TRP A 465 -17.50 -14.98 -17.04
C TRP A 465 -16.18 -15.53 -16.55
N ILE A 466 -16.15 -16.06 -15.32
CA ILE A 466 -14.93 -16.66 -14.76
C ILE A 466 -14.50 -17.90 -15.56
N SER A 467 -15.44 -18.76 -15.97
CA SER A 467 -15.16 -19.92 -16.83
C SER A 467 -14.58 -19.47 -18.17
N PHE A 468 -15.21 -18.50 -18.82
CA PHE A 468 -14.71 -17.94 -20.09
C PHE A 468 -13.27 -17.37 -19.95
N ILE A 469 -12.98 -16.65 -18.86
CA ILE A 469 -11.63 -16.11 -18.62
C ILE A 469 -10.60 -17.22 -18.45
N ARG A 470 -10.94 -18.31 -17.75
CA ARG A 470 -10.06 -19.48 -17.55
C ARG A 470 -9.79 -20.23 -18.84
N GLU A 471 -10.83 -20.46 -19.64
CA GLU A 471 -10.76 -21.22 -20.88
C GLU A 471 -10.13 -20.41 -22.02
N HIS A 472 -10.41 -19.11 -22.08
CA HIS A 472 -10.03 -18.23 -23.17
C HIS A 472 -9.22 -16.98 -22.76
N PRO A 473 -8.10 -17.12 -22.00
CA PRO A 473 -7.38 -15.97 -21.42
C PRO A 473 -6.80 -15.02 -22.46
N LYS A 474 -6.46 -15.52 -23.67
CA LYS A 474 -5.97 -14.68 -24.77
C LYS A 474 -7.09 -13.88 -25.44
N ALA A 475 -8.25 -14.53 -25.67
CA ALA A 475 -9.45 -13.87 -26.21
C ALA A 475 -9.93 -12.79 -25.23
N TRP A 476 -10.01 -13.10 -23.94
CA TRP A 476 -10.35 -12.15 -22.89
C TRP A 476 -9.49 -10.87 -22.95
N ARG A 477 -8.16 -11.04 -23.00
CA ARG A 477 -7.26 -9.88 -23.07
C ARG A 477 -7.50 -9.00 -24.32
N ARG A 478 -7.81 -9.63 -25.46
CA ARG A 478 -8.13 -8.89 -26.69
C ARG A 478 -9.44 -8.12 -26.54
N ILE A 479 -10.48 -8.72 -25.96
CA ILE A 479 -11.77 -8.06 -25.70
C ILE A 479 -11.56 -6.82 -24.82
N VAL A 480 -10.83 -6.96 -23.70
CA VAL A 480 -10.53 -5.86 -22.82
C VAL A 480 -9.71 -4.77 -23.53
N GLN A 481 -8.71 -5.13 -24.33
CA GLN A 481 -7.89 -4.17 -25.09
C GLN A 481 -8.71 -3.42 -26.14
N ASP A 482 -9.63 -4.10 -26.81
CA ASP A 482 -10.53 -3.46 -27.79
C ASP A 482 -11.45 -2.45 -27.13
N MET A 483 -11.98 -2.78 -25.93
CA MET A 483 -12.80 -1.87 -25.15
C MET A 483 -12.03 -0.64 -24.62
N LEU A 484 -10.72 -0.75 -24.50
CA LEU A 484 -9.85 0.34 -24.08
C LEU A 484 -9.39 1.25 -25.22
N ARG A 485 -9.77 0.96 -26.47
CA ARG A 485 -9.49 1.88 -27.57
C ARG A 485 -10.25 3.19 -27.37
N PRO A 486 -9.64 4.35 -27.69
CA PRO A 486 -10.34 5.61 -27.58
C PRO A 486 -11.59 5.58 -28.47
N PRO A 487 -12.67 6.24 -28.06
CA PRO A 487 -13.88 6.33 -28.89
C PRO A 487 -13.52 6.94 -30.24
N SER A 488 -13.98 6.31 -31.31
CA SER A 488 -13.82 6.87 -32.66
C SER A 488 -14.56 8.22 -32.75
N ALA A 489 -14.02 9.14 -33.54
CA ALA A 489 -14.57 10.49 -33.72
C ALA A 489 -16.03 10.56 -34.23
N ALA A 490 -16.64 9.42 -34.56
CA ALA A 490 -18.00 9.30 -35.07
C ALA A 490 -19.12 9.26 -34.02
N GLY A 491 -18.79 9.22 -32.73
CA GLY A 491 -19.79 9.16 -31.66
C GLY A 491 -19.85 10.47 -30.87
N ASN A 492 -20.66 11.43 -31.31
CA ASN A 492 -20.96 12.66 -30.56
C ASN A 492 -21.88 12.46 -29.35
N GLY A 493 -21.59 11.50 -28.48
CA GLY A 493 -22.20 11.43 -27.18
C GLY A 493 -21.35 12.17 -26.15
N PRO A 494 -21.93 12.87 -25.17
CA PRO A 494 -21.16 13.47 -24.09
C PRO A 494 -20.37 12.37 -23.39
N VAL A 495 -19.04 12.50 -23.37
CA VAL A 495 -18.18 11.62 -22.57
C VAL A 495 -18.50 11.94 -21.10
N GLU A 496 -19.36 11.14 -20.47
CA GLU A 496 -19.62 11.27 -19.05
C GLU A 496 -18.33 10.92 -18.30
N PHE A 497 -17.67 11.94 -17.83
CA PHE A 497 -16.58 11.83 -16.87
C PHE A 497 -17.18 11.40 -15.53
N PHE A 498 -17.19 10.10 -15.27
CA PHE A 498 -17.75 9.44 -14.10
C PHE A 498 -19.28 9.56 -13.99
N PRO A 499 -20.05 8.53 -14.27
CA PRO A 499 -21.40 8.48 -13.76
C PRO A 499 -21.29 8.56 -12.23
N VAL A 500 -21.78 9.64 -11.66
CA VAL A 500 -22.02 9.75 -10.24
C VAL A 500 -23.03 8.62 -9.95
N PRO A 501 -22.70 7.59 -9.15
CA PRO A 501 -23.73 6.67 -8.72
C PRO A 501 -24.79 7.51 -8.03
N ALA A 502 -26.03 7.42 -8.54
CA ALA A 502 -27.16 8.05 -7.88
C ALA A 502 -27.12 7.65 -6.40
N PRO A 503 -27.29 8.58 -5.48
CA PRO A 503 -27.39 8.22 -4.07
C PRO A 503 -28.52 7.19 -3.94
N PRO A 504 -28.37 6.16 -3.08
CA PRO A 504 -29.44 5.22 -2.88
C PRO A 504 -30.71 6.00 -2.54
N SER A 505 -31.79 5.74 -3.25
CA SER A 505 -33.11 6.28 -2.98
C SER A 505 -33.52 5.81 -1.59
N SER A 506 -33.21 6.61 -0.61
CA SER A 506 -33.72 6.48 0.73
C SER A 506 -34.69 7.63 0.97
N ALA A 507 -35.95 7.29 1.16
CA ALA A 507 -37.02 8.02 1.77
C ALA A 507 -37.18 9.49 1.33
N GLU A 508 -38.32 9.80 0.84
CA GLU A 508 -38.79 11.17 0.55
C GLU A 508 -38.42 12.13 1.68
N PRO A 509 -37.62 13.17 1.42
CA PRO A 509 -37.53 14.25 2.37
C PRO A 509 -38.81 15.07 2.26
N ALA A 510 -39.45 15.24 3.39
CA ALA A 510 -40.55 16.19 3.55
C ALA A 510 -40.21 17.52 2.88
N LEU A 511 -41.07 17.97 2.03
CA LEU A 511 -41.08 19.27 1.37
C LEU A 511 -40.82 20.38 2.40
N ASN A 512 -39.58 20.89 2.43
CA ASN A 512 -39.33 22.21 2.98
C ASN A 512 -39.74 23.23 1.93
N PRO A 513 -40.64 24.17 2.25
CA PRO A 513 -41.02 25.22 1.33
C PRO A 513 -39.78 26.06 1.02
N ARG A 514 -39.50 26.25 -0.27
CA ARG A 514 -38.48 27.18 -0.79
C ARG A 514 -38.75 28.54 -0.13
N ALA A 515 -37.82 28.93 0.73
CA ALA A 515 -37.75 30.30 1.19
C ALA A 515 -37.40 31.20 -0.01
N ASP A 516 -38.22 32.20 -0.17
CA ASP A 516 -38.12 33.27 -1.14
C ASP A 516 -36.75 33.94 -1.18
N THR A 517 -36.43 34.55 -2.30
CA THR A 517 -35.31 35.44 -2.58
C THR A 517 -34.87 36.25 -1.35
N PRO A 518 -33.57 36.24 -0.96
CA PRO A 518 -33.13 36.96 0.20
C PRO A 518 -33.31 38.46 0.01
N SER A 519 -34.15 39.04 0.87
CA SER A 519 -34.14 40.45 1.21
C SER A 519 -32.71 40.88 1.58
N PRO A 520 -32.29 42.14 1.37
CA PRO A 520 -30.95 42.60 1.73
C PRO A 520 -30.67 42.28 3.18
N ALA A 521 -29.68 41.42 3.40
CA ALA A 521 -29.34 40.85 4.69
C ALA A 521 -29.03 41.97 5.67
N GLU A 522 -29.71 41.98 6.81
CA GLU A 522 -29.40 42.86 7.93
C GLU A 522 -27.94 42.73 8.30
N PRO A 523 -27.24 43.86 8.54
CA PRO A 523 -25.82 43.82 8.89
C PRO A 523 -25.62 43.10 10.23
N TRP A 524 -24.57 42.31 10.33
CA TRP A 524 -24.21 41.54 11.52
C TRP A 524 -23.52 42.45 12.56
N PRO A 525 -24.19 42.87 13.66
CA PRO A 525 -23.60 43.74 14.65
C PRO A 525 -22.66 43.00 15.60
N CYS A 526 -21.55 43.64 15.99
CA CYS A 526 -20.68 43.16 17.04
C CYS A 526 -21.28 43.54 18.40
N TYR A 527 -21.70 42.59 19.19
CA TYR A 527 -22.31 42.79 20.51
C TYR A 527 -21.36 43.41 21.56
N ILE A 528 -20.05 43.51 21.27
CA ILE A 528 -19.06 44.06 22.19
C ILE A 528 -18.80 45.55 21.91
N CYS A 529 -18.72 45.95 20.65
CA CYS A 529 -18.39 47.33 20.27
C CYS A 529 -19.38 47.99 19.32
N GLY A 530 -20.47 47.35 18.95
CA GLY A 530 -21.51 47.88 18.08
C GLY A 530 -21.17 48.00 16.59
N ALA A 531 -19.96 47.66 16.18
CA ALA A 531 -19.55 47.71 14.78
C ALA A 531 -20.34 46.69 13.93
N SER A 532 -20.89 47.11 12.79
CA SER A 532 -21.72 46.28 11.92
C SER A 532 -20.96 45.77 10.71
N PHE A 533 -21.18 44.49 10.31
CA PHE A 533 -20.46 43.83 9.24
C PHE A 533 -21.42 43.26 8.19
N PRO A 534 -21.10 43.32 6.90
CA PRO A 534 -21.95 42.82 5.82
C PRO A 534 -22.04 41.29 5.78
N SER A 535 -21.26 40.59 6.59
CA SER A 535 -21.27 39.12 6.63
C SER A 535 -20.89 38.59 8.01
N ARG A 536 -21.41 37.41 8.36
CA ARG A 536 -21.03 36.66 9.57
C ARG A 536 -19.52 36.37 9.64
N ARG A 537 -18.87 36.20 8.48
CA ARG A 537 -17.42 35.99 8.40
C ARG A 537 -16.63 37.24 8.75
N GLY A 538 -17.11 38.39 8.30
CA GLY A 538 -16.55 39.72 8.67
C GLY A 538 -16.64 39.96 10.16
N LEU A 539 -17.81 39.72 10.77
CA LEU A 539 -18.02 39.81 12.23
C LEU A 539 -17.08 38.87 12.99
N ALA A 540 -16.96 37.58 12.57
CA ALA A 540 -16.09 36.62 13.25
C ALA A 540 -14.60 37.03 13.16
N SER A 541 -14.15 37.56 12.03
CA SER A 541 -12.80 38.09 11.85
C SER A 541 -12.54 39.31 12.73
N HIS A 542 -13.51 40.22 12.83
CA HIS A 542 -13.44 41.39 13.73
C HIS A 542 -13.40 40.95 15.19
N ALA A 543 -14.30 40.06 15.61
CA ALA A 543 -14.36 39.57 16.99
C ALA A 543 -13.04 38.96 17.45
N THR A 544 -12.37 38.23 16.55
CA THR A 544 -11.04 37.65 16.83
C THR A 544 -9.96 38.74 16.92
N ARG A 545 -9.93 39.71 15.99
CA ARG A 545 -8.87 40.73 15.92
C ARG A 545 -9.04 41.81 16.98
N ALA A 546 -10.24 42.31 17.20
CA ALA A 546 -10.48 43.44 18.06
C ALA A 546 -10.78 43.04 19.51
N HIS A 547 -11.32 41.84 19.73
CA HIS A 547 -11.77 41.41 21.04
C HIS A 547 -11.13 40.10 21.52
N GLY A 548 -10.19 39.55 20.79
CA GLY A 548 -9.52 38.29 21.14
C GLY A 548 -10.47 37.08 21.23
N ARG A 549 -11.75 37.22 20.81
CA ARG A 549 -12.72 36.12 20.89
C ARG A 549 -12.45 35.06 19.82
N MET A 550 -12.14 33.87 20.28
CA MET A 550 -12.02 32.70 19.42
C MET A 550 -13.32 31.92 19.41
N SER A 551 -13.59 31.21 18.29
CA SER A 551 -14.73 30.29 18.25
C SER A 551 -14.45 29.06 19.13
N ASP A 552 -15.51 28.42 19.64
CA ASP A 552 -15.39 27.20 20.45
C ASP A 552 -14.53 26.13 19.75
N ALA A 553 -14.71 25.96 18.44
CA ALA A 553 -13.85 25.08 17.66
C ALA A 553 -12.36 25.49 17.66
N SER A 554 -12.04 26.78 17.74
CA SER A 554 -10.67 27.27 17.84
C SER A 554 -10.07 27.02 19.22
N ASN A 555 -10.88 27.11 20.26
CA ASN A 555 -10.50 26.81 21.65
C ASN A 555 -10.28 25.30 21.88
N CYS A 556 -10.80 24.44 21.00
CA CYS A 556 -10.65 22.99 21.07
C CYS A 556 -9.57 22.44 20.14
N MET A 557 -8.73 23.30 19.54
CA MET A 557 -7.68 22.89 18.60
C MET A 557 -6.29 22.96 19.23
N PHE A 558 -5.85 21.85 19.80
CA PHE A 558 -4.50 21.73 20.39
C PHE A 558 -3.44 21.30 19.38
N HIS A 559 -3.85 20.60 18.30
CA HIS A 559 -2.99 20.04 17.25
C HIS A 559 -3.67 20.11 15.89
N THR A 560 -3.15 19.37 14.93
CA THR A 560 -3.80 19.11 13.63
C THR A 560 -4.68 17.86 13.66
N ALA A 561 -4.64 17.08 14.75
CA ALA A 561 -5.52 15.95 15.00
C ALA A 561 -6.66 16.32 15.96
N CYS A 562 -7.84 15.73 15.77
CA CYS A 562 -8.93 15.81 16.72
C CYS A 562 -8.66 14.89 17.90
N ILE A 563 -8.51 15.42 19.11
CA ILE A 563 -8.25 14.63 20.32
C ILE A 563 -9.43 13.76 20.77
N ALA A 564 -10.65 14.04 20.30
CA ALA A 564 -11.81 13.23 20.63
C ALA A 564 -11.93 11.97 19.74
N CYS A 565 -11.76 12.11 18.40
CA CYS A 565 -11.89 10.97 17.48
C CYS A 565 -10.55 10.48 16.93
N LEU A 566 -9.44 11.14 17.29
CA LEU A 566 -8.05 10.82 16.89
C LEU A 566 -7.81 10.88 15.36
N CYS A 567 -8.72 11.52 14.61
CA CYS A 567 -8.54 11.73 13.18
C CYS A 567 -7.54 12.85 12.93
N GLU A 568 -6.55 12.59 12.07
CA GLU A 568 -5.57 13.58 11.64
C GLU A 568 -6.08 14.38 10.45
N PHE A 569 -6.05 15.71 10.56
CA PHE A 569 -6.51 16.65 9.53
C PHE A 569 -5.37 17.37 8.82
N HIS A 570 -4.11 17.16 9.25
CA HIS A 570 -2.88 17.73 8.69
C HIS A 570 -2.76 19.26 8.70
N THR A 571 -3.85 19.99 8.89
CA THR A 571 -3.86 21.45 9.03
C THR A 571 -4.95 21.89 10.01
N ARG A 572 -4.69 22.97 10.77
CA ARG A 572 -5.68 23.55 11.69
C ARG A 572 -6.99 23.98 11.00
N PRO A 573 -7.00 24.59 9.79
CA PRO A 573 -8.26 24.90 9.09
C PRO A 573 -9.14 23.68 8.81
N ARG A 574 -8.56 22.53 8.48
CA ARG A 574 -9.31 21.28 8.26
C ARG A 574 -9.87 20.71 9.56
N LEU A 575 -9.07 20.73 10.63
CA LEU A 575 -9.57 20.37 11.96
C LEU A 575 -10.68 21.31 12.43
N SER A 576 -10.55 22.62 12.20
CA SER A 576 -11.62 23.60 12.47
C SER A 576 -12.89 23.26 11.69
N GLY A 577 -12.76 22.88 10.43
CA GLY A 577 -13.89 22.40 9.61
C GLY A 577 -14.56 21.16 10.19
N HIS A 578 -13.79 20.18 10.63
CA HIS A 578 -14.30 18.98 11.30
C HIS A 578 -15.07 19.32 12.58
N LEU A 579 -14.50 20.14 13.46
CA LEU A 579 -15.13 20.51 14.72
C LEU A 579 -16.36 21.42 14.55
N ARG A 580 -16.40 22.25 13.50
CA ARG A 580 -17.53 23.16 13.23
C ARG A 580 -18.68 22.50 12.48
N TYR A 581 -18.36 21.64 11.52
CA TYR A 581 -19.33 21.15 10.53
C TYR A 581 -19.38 19.64 10.42
N GLY A 582 -18.31 18.94 10.82
CA GLY A 582 -18.20 17.50 10.63
C GLY A 582 -18.58 16.67 11.85
N SER A 583 -18.45 17.19 13.08
CA SER A 583 -18.77 16.45 14.29
C SER A 583 -18.97 17.36 15.50
N SER A 584 -20.20 17.71 15.78
CA SER A 584 -20.57 18.43 17.02
C SER A 584 -20.23 17.62 18.28
N ALA A 585 -20.35 16.29 18.21
CA ALA A 585 -20.00 15.41 19.32
C ALA A 585 -18.50 15.48 19.70
N CYS A 586 -17.61 15.63 18.73
CA CYS A 586 -16.18 15.84 19.01
C CYS A 586 -15.93 17.20 19.66
N LEU A 587 -16.59 18.27 19.19
CA LEU A 587 -16.48 19.59 19.77
C LEU A 587 -16.95 19.61 21.23
N GLU A 588 -18.11 19.03 21.50
CA GLU A 588 -18.66 18.93 22.84
C GLU A 588 -17.79 18.08 23.77
N ALA A 589 -17.30 16.95 23.31
CA ALA A 589 -16.43 16.08 24.10
C ALA A 589 -15.14 16.80 24.53
N ILE A 590 -14.51 17.54 23.60
CA ILE A 590 -13.30 18.31 23.89
C ILE A 590 -13.62 19.48 24.84
N ALA A 591 -14.67 20.25 24.56
CA ALA A 591 -15.04 21.42 25.36
C ALA A 591 -15.38 21.07 26.81
N ARG A 592 -15.90 19.86 27.07
CA ARG A 592 -16.20 19.37 28.43
C ARG A 592 -15.00 18.85 29.18
N SER A 593 -14.01 18.32 28.46
CA SER A 593 -12.94 17.52 29.05
C SER A 593 -11.58 18.23 29.09
N VAL A 594 -11.40 19.30 28.33
CA VAL A 594 -10.10 19.94 28.15
C VAL A 594 -10.23 21.46 28.26
N PRO A 595 -9.44 22.12 29.13
CA PRO A 595 -9.44 23.57 29.20
C PRO A 595 -8.94 24.17 27.87
N PRO A 596 -9.40 25.36 27.48
CA PRO A 596 -8.93 26.02 26.25
C PRO A 596 -7.45 26.34 26.34
N PRO A 597 -6.67 26.21 25.24
CA PRO A 597 -5.27 26.53 25.22
C PRO A 597 -5.04 28.02 25.51
N SER A 598 -3.98 28.32 26.23
CA SER A 598 -3.57 29.70 26.52
C SER A 598 -3.16 30.44 25.24
N ALA A 599 -3.15 31.77 25.29
CA ALA A 599 -2.71 32.59 24.16
C ALA A 599 -1.25 32.30 23.75
N GLN A 600 -0.40 31.94 24.71
CA GLN A 600 1.00 31.55 24.47
C GLN A 600 1.07 30.23 23.71
N GLU A 601 0.37 29.18 24.17
CA GLU A 601 0.32 27.87 23.48
C GLU A 601 -0.21 27.99 22.05
N ILE A 602 -1.22 28.83 21.83
CA ILE A 602 -1.73 29.13 20.49
C ILE A 602 -0.66 29.81 19.64
N GLY A 603 0.07 30.76 20.21
CA GLY A 603 1.19 31.45 19.56
C GLY A 603 2.27 30.47 19.09
N GLU A 604 2.68 29.54 19.96
CA GLU A 604 3.67 28.50 19.69
C GLU A 604 3.18 27.52 18.60
N LEU A 605 1.93 27.07 18.67
CA LEU A 605 1.34 26.20 17.65
C LEU A 605 1.27 26.85 16.28
N LEU A 606 0.93 28.14 16.23
CA LEU A 606 0.91 28.91 14.97
C LEU A 606 2.29 29.18 14.42
N ALA A 607 3.29 29.39 15.28
CA ALA A 607 4.69 29.55 14.87
C ALA A 607 5.25 28.26 14.28
N ASP A 608 4.97 27.12 14.91
CA ASP A 608 5.38 25.81 14.43
C ASP A 608 4.72 25.45 13.08
N GLU A 609 3.42 25.77 12.89
CA GLU A 609 2.72 25.57 11.61
C GLU A 609 3.31 26.46 10.48
N ARG A 610 3.68 27.71 10.78
CA ARG A 610 4.35 28.61 9.83
C ARG A 610 5.73 28.09 9.45
N SER A 611 6.52 27.64 10.43
CA SER A 611 7.85 27.06 10.23
C SER A 611 7.77 25.83 9.31
N ARG A 612 6.83 24.91 9.56
CA ARG A 612 6.61 23.73 8.73
C ARG A 612 6.17 24.08 7.31
N THR A 613 5.31 25.08 7.17
CA THR A 613 4.86 25.55 5.85
C THR A 613 6.02 26.18 5.07
N ALA A 614 6.88 26.94 5.74
CA ALA A 614 8.08 27.52 5.14
C ALA A 614 9.08 26.44 4.72
N GLN A 615 9.33 25.44 5.58
CA GLN A 615 10.18 24.29 5.27
C GLN A 615 9.63 23.46 4.09
N ALA A 616 8.30 23.27 4.01
CA ALA A 616 7.67 22.58 2.89
C ALA A 616 7.83 23.34 1.58
N ARG A 617 7.85 24.68 1.61
CA ARG A 617 8.05 25.52 0.42
C ARG A 617 9.50 25.55 -0.05
N SER A 618 10.48 25.51 0.87
CA SER A 618 11.91 25.53 0.55
C SER A 618 12.43 24.20 -0.02
N PHE A 619 11.68 23.10 0.12
CA PHE A 619 12.02 21.79 -0.43
C PHE A 619 10.89 21.20 -1.26
N PRO A 620 10.60 21.77 -2.46
CA PRO A 620 9.55 21.26 -3.32
C PRO A 620 9.88 19.82 -3.75
N GLY A 621 9.02 18.87 -3.41
CA GLY A 621 9.15 17.44 -3.74
C GLY A 621 9.72 16.56 -2.63
N ARG A 622 10.17 17.09 -1.52
CA ARG A 622 10.32 16.29 -0.30
C ARG A 622 9.01 16.36 0.47
N HIS A 623 8.33 15.20 0.61
CA HIS A 623 7.42 15.06 1.71
C HIS A 623 8.23 15.34 2.97
N LEU A 624 7.88 16.42 3.68
CA LEU A 624 8.27 16.50 5.07
C LEU A 624 7.88 15.16 5.68
N PRO A 625 8.80 14.45 6.36
CA PRO A 625 8.39 13.28 7.12
C PRO A 625 7.17 13.76 7.88
N CYS A 626 6.11 12.93 7.91
CA CYS A 626 4.93 13.21 8.69
C CYS A 626 5.43 13.42 10.12
N HIS A 627 5.80 14.67 10.44
CA HIS A 627 6.06 15.10 11.79
C HIS A 627 4.67 15.05 12.42
N ARG A 628 4.35 13.87 12.88
CA ARG A 628 3.21 13.63 13.71
C ARG A 628 3.37 14.63 14.84
N PRO A 629 2.48 15.62 14.99
CA PRO A 629 2.53 16.51 16.17
C PRO A 629 2.57 15.67 17.45
N MET A 630 2.02 14.47 17.40
CA MET A 630 1.98 13.46 18.42
C MET A 630 3.34 12.78 18.73
N CYS A 631 4.31 12.79 17.81
CA CYS A 631 5.68 12.33 18.12
C CYS A 631 6.43 13.31 19.01
N ARG A 632 5.99 14.55 19.12
CA ARG A 632 6.58 15.55 20.04
C ARG A 632 5.94 15.52 21.44
N LEU A 633 4.79 14.87 21.59
CA LEU A 633 4.20 14.55 22.89
C LEU A 633 4.88 13.33 23.56
N ALA A 634 6.11 13.00 23.20
CA ALA A 634 6.94 12.04 23.96
C ALA A 634 7.44 12.60 25.31
N GLY A 635 6.98 13.79 25.69
CA GLY A 635 7.02 14.26 27.07
C GLY A 635 5.80 13.73 27.84
N PRO A 636 5.80 13.74 29.17
CA PRO A 636 4.61 13.43 29.94
C PRO A 636 3.47 14.31 29.43
N LEU A 637 2.26 13.68 29.28
CA LEU A 637 1.06 14.43 28.99
C LEU A 637 0.95 15.59 29.97
N PRO A 638 0.57 16.79 29.53
CA PRO A 638 0.29 17.87 30.47
C PRO A 638 -0.65 17.36 31.56
N GLU A 639 -0.43 17.74 32.80
CA GLU A 639 -1.20 17.28 33.98
C GLU A 639 -2.73 17.45 33.82
N TRP A 640 -3.16 18.29 32.89
CA TRP A 640 -4.57 18.50 32.56
C TRP A 640 -5.16 17.52 31.54
N ALA A 641 -4.35 16.66 30.91
CA ALA A 641 -4.89 15.64 30.01
C ALA A 641 -5.58 14.55 30.83
N PRO A 642 -6.89 14.30 30.66
CA PRO A 642 -7.59 13.36 31.50
C PRO A 642 -7.00 11.96 31.35
N ALA A 643 -6.57 11.39 32.46
CA ALA A 643 -5.95 10.06 32.52
C ALA A 643 -6.92 8.90 32.22
N SER A 644 -8.21 9.20 32.01
CA SER A 644 -9.23 8.16 31.76
C SER A 644 -10.51 8.76 31.19
N HIS A 645 -10.81 8.43 29.97
CA HIS A 645 -12.19 8.12 29.54
C HIS A 645 -12.18 7.23 28.32
#